data_3e542838d943a5a55f8a3b608311321a
#
_entry.id   3e542838d943a5a55f8a3b608311321a
#
_cell.length_a   1.000
_cell.length_b   1.000
_cell.length_c   1.000
_cell.angle_alpha   90.00
_cell.angle_beta   90.00
_cell.angle_gamma   90.00
#
_symmetry.space_group_name_H-M   'P 1'
#
loop_
_entity.id
_entity.type
_entity.pdbx_description
1 polymer ?
#
loop_
_entity_poly.entity_id
_entity_poly.type
_entity_poly.pdbx_seq_one_letter_code
_entity_poly.pdbx_strand_id
1 'polypeptide(L)'
;MQAARILVDGQSDLVLDYGIPPEAGDVKPGCRVQVPLRNRTATGTVLTLSEPAPAWKDRLKPILKLIDPEPLISPVMMNLASWAADYYSVALDQMIRCLLPETVRQENTAEKMRKMVYLEKTPAREELDALYRKAPRQAQMLDYFSSAKQQSAPLAVFGAGALNVARSLEAKGFISLKEEAVHRDPSTGEQFVPTQPMKLNSQQQKALEEITAMCAAERKKPVLLQGVTGSGKTEVYLQAVSQIVKSGKSALIMVPEISLTPQTVQRFKSRFAELPSSVAVLHSLLSDGERFDEWHAIRSGKARIVIGPRSAVFAPLQNLGLVIVDEEHDASYKQESSPRYHGRDMAVLRAHLENCAVLLGSATPSLESIHNALTGKYSLVKLTERADGQQLPLIRILDMKTEGRNKSGPNVISERLRMSIDRRLDKGEQVILLLNRRGFARSIQCPDCGHVVTCLHCSLPLTYHRTEDRLMCHLCGFKALPPRSCPECRSANILLQGYGTQKVEELLRRTFPAARITRVDADVARRKNAVRTILNQFRAHKIDILLGTQMIAKGLDFPNVTLVGVLNADLGLHIPDPRAGERTFQLLTQVAGRAGRGDLSGEVIIQTFTPQSPSLQYARHHDTDGFAAQELEMRRTFDLPPFTHIAVLTIRSQHESMAEFATQTLAARLRGMLPPPATMTDPMPAPIPRAHGQFRFQITVKGPSARILSRTLRKLVQEAGLGEDLTAVIDVDAMSFM
;
A
#
# COMPACT_ATOMS: atom_id res chain seq x y z
N MET A 1 -24.05 32.78 -21.96
CA MET A 1 -23.23 31.62 -22.23
C MET A 1 -22.47 31.30 -20.92
N GLN A 2 -22.63 30.11 -20.41
CA GLN A 2 -21.93 29.67 -19.20
C GLN A 2 -20.51 29.24 -19.58
N ALA A 3 -19.54 29.40 -18.68
CA ALA A 3 -18.16 28.97 -18.91
C ALA A 3 -17.80 27.81 -17.97
N ALA A 4 -16.99 26.91 -18.46
CA ALA A 4 -16.40 25.81 -17.69
C ALA A 4 -14.90 26.06 -17.52
N ARG A 5 -14.43 25.97 -16.30
CA ARG A 5 -13.04 25.97 -15.94
C ARG A 5 -12.49 24.54 -16.05
N ILE A 6 -11.56 24.31 -16.96
CA ILE A 6 -11.15 22.95 -17.36
C ILE A 6 -9.65 22.78 -17.11
N LEU A 7 -9.29 21.72 -16.38
CA LEU A 7 -7.93 21.25 -16.27
C LEU A 7 -7.62 20.36 -17.48
N VAL A 8 -6.64 20.76 -18.27
CA VAL A 8 -6.25 20.05 -19.49
C VAL A 8 -5.32 18.91 -19.17
N ASP A 9 -5.65 17.69 -19.60
CA ASP A 9 -4.90 16.47 -19.30
C ASP A 9 -3.48 16.54 -19.86
N GLY A 10 -2.49 16.10 -19.03
CA GLY A 10 -1.09 16.04 -19.44
C GLY A 10 -0.35 17.36 -19.53
N GLN A 11 -0.95 18.44 -19.07
CA GLN A 11 -0.41 19.81 -19.14
C GLN A 11 -0.25 20.40 -17.73
N SER A 12 0.60 19.81 -16.91
CA SER A 12 1.03 20.27 -15.56
C SER A 12 0.26 21.50 -15.02
N ASP A 13 -0.96 21.30 -14.49
CA ASP A 13 -1.83 22.33 -13.91
C ASP A 13 -2.34 23.41 -14.89
N LEU A 14 -2.34 23.17 -16.19
CA LEU A 14 -2.93 24.09 -17.14
C LEU A 14 -4.45 24.10 -17.01
N VAL A 15 -4.96 25.16 -16.43
CA VAL A 15 -6.40 25.40 -16.27
C VAL A 15 -6.81 26.53 -17.18
N LEU A 16 -7.79 26.29 -18.04
CA LEU A 16 -8.32 27.26 -19.01
C LEU A 16 -9.85 27.33 -18.92
N ASP A 17 -10.39 28.49 -19.27
CA ASP A 17 -11.84 28.71 -19.34
C ASP A 17 -12.34 28.49 -20.77
N TYR A 18 -13.42 27.72 -20.92
CA TYR A 18 -14.08 27.41 -22.19
C TYR A 18 -15.58 27.72 -22.12
N GLY A 19 -16.15 28.17 -23.22
CA GLY A 19 -17.59 28.37 -23.33
C GLY A 19 -18.36 27.06 -23.45
N ILE A 20 -19.52 26.94 -22.84
CA ILE A 20 -20.39 25.80 -22.96
C ILE A 20 -21.45 26.11 -24.05
N PRO A 21 -21.34 25.51 -25.24
CA PRO A 21 -22.37 25.71 -26.27
C PRO A 21 -23.65 24.93 -25.91
N PRO A 22 -24.80 25.34 -26.38
CA PRO A 22 -26.09 24.68 -26.07
C PRO A 22 -26.10 23.19 -26.46
N GLU A 23 -25.37 22.84 -27.50
CA GLU A 23 -25.28 21.49 -28.05
C GLU A 23 -24.35 20.54 -27.21
N ALA A 24 -23.56 21.12 -26.29
CA ALA A 24 -22.61 20.31 -25.50
C ALA A 24 -23.31 19.43 -24.44
N GLY A 25 -24.62 19.60 -24.21
CA GLY A 25 -25.35 18.87 -23.19
C GLY A 25 -25.15 19.44 -21.77
N ASP A 26 -25.50 18.66 -20.78
CA ASP A 26 -25.47 19.05 -19.36
C ASP A 26 -24.05 18.88 -18.76
N VAL A 27 -23.18 19.84 -19.03
CA VAL A 27 -21.79 19.84 -18.54
C VAL A 27 -21.76 20.12 -17.04
N LYS A 28 -21.18 19.21 -16.26
CA LYS A 28 -21.07 19.31 -14.79
C LYS A 28 -19.60 19.20 -14.33
N PRO A 29 -19.26 19.78 -13.17
CA PRO A 29 -17.96 19.52 -12.54
C PRO A 29 -17.72 18.01 -12.35
N GLY A 30 -16.51 17.55 -12.68
CA GLY A 30 -16.12 16.14 -12.64
C GLY A 30 -16.38 15.35 -13.93
N CYS A 31 -17.04 15.95 -14.96
CA CYS A 31 -17.12 15.40 -16.30
C CYS A 31 -15.82 15.59 -17.07
N ARG A 32 -15.53 14.70 -18.00
CA ARG A 32 -14.48 14.90 -19.01
C ARG A 32 -15.09 15.49 -20.27
N VAL A 33 -14.31 16.38 -20.86
CA VAL A 33 -14.69 17.08 -22.08
C VAL A 33 -13.54 17.13 -23.06
N GLN A 34 -13.85 17.26 -24.33
CA GLN A 34 -12.88 17.51 -25.40
C GLN A 34 -12.86 19.00 -25.71
N VAL A 35 -11.67 19.60 -25.74
CA VAL A 35 -11.46 21.03 -25.90
C VAL A 35 -10.38 21.32 -26.94
N PRO A 36 -10.47 22.47 -27.66
CA PRO A 36 -9.43 22.89 -28.57
C PRO A 36 -8.25 23.48 -27.77
N LEU A 37 -7.05 22.94 -27.95
CA LEU A 37 -5.81 23.45 -27.37
C LEU A 37 -4.82 23.82 -28.47
N ARG A 38 -4.63 25.12 -28.73
CA ARG A 38 -3.85 25.62 -29.89
C ARG A 38 -4.37 24.98 -31.20
N ASN A 39 -3.58 24.13 -31.86
CA ASN A 39 -3.88 23.51 -33.15
C ASN A 39 -4.26 22.02 -33.00
N ARG A 40 -4.54 21.54 -31.78
CA ARG A 40 -4.95 20.16 -31.50
C ARG A 40 -6.14 20.10 -30.56
N THR A 41 -6.78 18.95 -30.52
CA THR A 41 -7.81 18.62 -29.53
C THR A 41 -7.15 18.00 -28.30
N ALA A 42 -7.63 18.34 -27.13
CA ALA A 42 -7.18 17.77 -25.87
C ALA A 42 -8.39 17.35 -25.02
N THR A 43 -8.21 16.33 -24.19
CA THR A 43 -9.17 15.99 -23.14
C THR A 43 -8.88 16.84 -21.90
N GLY A 44 -9.91 17.16 -21.15
CA GLY A 44 -9.77 17.83 -19.86
C GLY A 44 -10.91 17.53 -18.93
N THR A 45 -10.69 17.77 -17.66
CA THR A 45 -11.68 17.58 -16.59
C THR A 45 -12.27 18.91 -16.17
N VAL A 46 -13.60 19.02 -16.12
CA VAL A 46 -14.32 20.20 -15.66
C VAL A 46 -14.15 20.33 -14.15
N LEU A 47 -13.55 21.44 -13.71
CA LEU A 47 -13.35 21.73 -12.29
C LEU A 47 -14.55 22.49 -11.70
N THR A 48 -14.94 23.59 -12.35
CA THR A 48 -16.04 24.45 -11.88
C THR A 48 -16.76 25.06 -13.08
N LEU A 49 -18.00 25.46 -12.85
CA LEU A 49 -18.78 26.29 -13.76
C LEU A 49 -18.82 27.71 -13.23
N SER A 50 -18.76 28.70 -14.13
CA SER A 50 -18.81 30.12 -13.79
C SER A 50 -19.52 30.93 -14.88
N GLU A 51 -19.93 32.14 -14.54
CA GLU A 51 -20.28 33.12 -15.54
C GLU A 51 -18.99 33.82 -16.02
N PRO A 52 -18.72 33.86 -17.33
CA PRO A 52 -17.52 34.52 -17.83
C PRO A 52 -17.62 36.03 -17.59
N ALA A 53 -16.47 36.64 -17.27
CA ALA A 53 -16.40 38.10 -17.21
C ALA A 53 -16.81 38.70 -18.56
N PRO A 54 -17.56 39.85 -18.57
CA PRO A 54 -18.10 40.41 -19.80
C PRO A 54 -17.10 40.60 -20.93
N ALA A 55 -15.87 40.98 -20.60
CA ALA A 55 -14.77 41.20 -21.56
C ALA A 55 -14.28 39.91 -22.29
N TRP A 56 -14.59 38.73 -21.77
CA TRP A 56 -14.16 37.44 -22.32
C TRP A 56 -15.28 36.61 -22.92
N LYS A 57 -16.55 37.01 -22.73
CA LYS A 57 -17.72 36.22 -23.13
C LYS A 57 -17.72 35.77 -24.60
N ASP A 58 -17.25 36.64 -25.51
CA ASP A 58 -17.24 36.41 -26.94
C ASP A 58 -15.89 35.84 -27.45
N ARG A 59 -14.89 35.70 -26.54
CA ARG A 59 -13.55 35.21 -26.88
C ARG A 59 -13.29 33.78 -26.40
N LEU A 60 -14.19 33.21 -25.61
CA LEU A 60 -14.04 31.84 -25.12
C LEU A 60 -14.20 30.84 -26.28
N LYS A 61 -13.23 29.96 -26.41
CA LYS A 61 -13.36 28.80 -27.32
C LYS A 61 -14.40 27.85 -26.76
N PRO A 62 -15.26 27.23 -27.61
CA PRO A 62 -16.28 26.30 -27.14
C PRO A 62 -15.69 24.94 -26.75
N ILE A 63 -16.33 24.25 -25.84
CA ILE A 63 -16.17 22.82 -25.63
C ILE A 63 -16.61 22.09 -26.92
N LEU A 64 -15.80 21.15 -27.41
CA LEU A 64 -16.08 20.42 -28.65
C LEU A 64 -17.05 19.23 -28.43
N LYS A 65 -16.88 18.52 -27.31
CA LYS A 65 -17.65 17.31 -27.01
C LYS A 65 -17.65 17.05 -25.48
N LEU A 66 -18.80 16.68 -24.95
CA LEU A 66 -18.91 16.07 -23.63
C LEU A 66 -18.60 14.58 -23.78
N ILE A 67 -17.56 14.08 -23.08
CA ILE A 67 -17.15 12.68 -23.15
C ILE A 67 -18.02 11.83 -22.22
N ASP A 68 -18.16 12.28 -20.97
CA ASP A 68 -18.96 11.58 -19.97
C ASP A 68 -20.26 12.33 -19.69
N PRO A 69 -21.43 11.72 -19.90
CA PRO A 69 -22.72 12.37 -19.66
C PRO A 69 -22.97 12.60 -18.15
N GLU A 70 -22.31 11.83 -17.29
CA GLU A 70 -22.36 11.96 -15.84
C GLU A 70 -20.96 12.16 -15.26
N PRO A 71 -20.80 12.98 -14.19
CA PRO A 71 -19.51 13.18 -13.56
C PRO A 71 -18.85 11.88 -13.13
N LEU A 72 -17.61 11.64 -13.57
CA LEU A 72 -16.81 10.50 -13.10
C LEU A 72 -16.17 10.78 -11.74
N ILE A 73 -15.94 12.05 -11.42
CA ILE A 73 -15.32 12.50 -10.18
C ILE A 73 -16.35 13.25 -9.36
N SER A 74 -16.67 12.75 -8.17
CA SER A 74 -17.57 13.44 -7.26
C SER A 74 -16.93 14.72 -6.71
N PRO A 75 -17.72 15.72 -6.25
CA PRO A 75 -17.20 16.94 -5.64
C PRO A 75 -16.27 16.67 -4.45
N VAL A 76 -16.58 15.68 -3.63
CA VAL A 76 -15.73 15.27 -2.50
C VAL A 76 -14.37 14.73 -2.97
N MET A 77 -14.38 13.91 -4.01
CA MET A 77 -13.13 13.38 -4.57
C MET A 77 -12.31 14.46 -5.28
N MET A 78 -12.95 15.46 -5.88
CA MET A 78 -12.27 16.61 -6.43
C MET A 78 -11.60 17.46 -5.33
N ASN A 79 -12.30 17.68 -4.20
CA ASN A 79 -11.73 18.35 -3.04
C ASN A 79 -10.55 17.57 -2.45
N LEU A 80 -10.66 16.23 -2.36
CA LEU A 80 -9.59 15.35 -1.91
C LEU A 80 -8.35 15.49 -2.80
N ALA A 81 -8.53 15.46 -4.13
CA ALA A 81 -7.45 15.62 -5.10
C ALA A 81 -6.80 17.01 -5.01
N SER A 82 -7.58 18.06 -4.91
CA SER A 82 -7.09 19.44 -4.81
C SER A 82 -6.29 19.66 -3.52
N TRP A 83 -6.78 19.14 -2.39
CA TRP A 83 -6.05 19.19 -1.12
C TRP A 83 -4.73 18.42 -1.20
N ALA A 84 -4.76 17.21 -1.77
CA ALA A 84 -3.56 16.40 -1.90
C ALA A 84 -2.52 17.02 -2.83
N ALA A 85 -2.96 17.65 -3.92
CA ALA A 85 -2.08 18.39 -4.83
C ALA A 85 -1.35 19.55 -4.12
N ASP A 86 -2.07 20.33 -3.29
CA ASP A 86 -1.49 21.41 -2.48
C ASP A 86 -0.54 20.86 -1.41
N TYR A 87 -0.99 19.82 -0.67
CA TYR A 87 -0.22 19.25 0.45
C TYR A 87 1.07 18.58 0.00
N TYR A 88 1.00 17.73 -1.04
CA TYR A 88 2.15 16.93 -1.51
C TYR A 88 2.96 17.62 -2.61
N SER A 89 2.70 18.90 -2.93
CA SER A 89 3.39 19.68 -3.95
C SER A 89 3.44 19.00 -5.32
N VAL A 90 2.31 18.49 -5.77
CA VAL A 90 2.17 17.83 -7.06
C VAL A 90 1.14 18.53 -7.93
N ALA A 91 1.19 18.31 -9.23
CA ALA A 91 0.18 18.82 -10.15
C ALA A 91 -1.18 18.18 -9.89
N LEU A 92 -2.28 18.96 -9.98
CA LEU A 92 -3.64 18.46 -9.81
C LEU A 92 -3.97 17.38 -10.84
N ASP A 93 -3.48 17.50 -12.07
CA ASP A 93 -3.58 16.48 -13.12
C ASP A 93 -3.07 15.12 -12.66
N GLN A 94 -1.94 15.09 -11.93
CA GLN A 94 -1.39 13.83 -11.40
C GLN A 94 -2.31 13.21 -10.34
N MET A 95 -2.96 14.02 -9.51
CA MET A 95 -3.92 13.52 -8.53
C MET A 95 -5.21 13.02 -9.19
N ILE A 96 -5.71 13.71 -10.21
CA ILE A 96 -6.88 13.26 -10.99
C ILE A 96 -6.61 11.91 -11.67
N ARG A 97 -5.39 11.67 -12.16
CA ARG A 97 -5.00 10.36 -12.69
C ARG A 97 -5.02 9.24 -11.65
N CYS A 98 -4.84 9.55 -10.37
CA CYS A 98 -5.03 8.57 -9.30
C CYS A 98 -6.51 8.24 -9.06
N LEU A 99 -7.41 9.20 -9.26
CA LEU A 99 -8.86 8.99 -9.14
C LEU A 99 -9.44 8.18 -10.29
N LEU A 100 -8.95 8.43 -11.51
CA LEU A 100 -9.41 7.79 -12.74
C LEU A 100 -8.30 6.88 -13.29
N PRO A 101 -8.38 5.57 -13.10
CA PRO A 101 -7.46 4.62 -13.71
C PRO A 101 -7.36 4.82 -15.23
N GLU A 102 -6.22 4.51 -15.80
CA GLU A 102 -5.98 4.67 -17.24
C GLU A 102 -7.05 3.99 -18.09
N THR A 103 -7.46 2.80 -17.69
CA THR A 103 -8.51 2.00 -18.34
C THR A 103 -9.87 2.71 -18.36
N VAL A 104 -10.17 3.55 -17.38
CA VAL A 104 -11.41 4.35 -17.33
C VAL A 104 -11.26 5.63 -18.14
N ARG A 105 -10.03 6.14 -18.30
CA ARG A 105 -9.75 7.34 -19.10
C ARG A 105 -9.71 7.08 -20.60
N GLN A 106 -9.37 5.87 -21.02
CA GLN A 106 -9.32 5.49 -22.43
C GLN A 106 -10.73 5.22 -22.97
N GLU A 107 -11.10 5.87 -24.08
CA GLU A 107 -12.40 5.71 -24.74
C GLU A 107 -12.60 4.28 -25.31
N ASN A 108 -11.54 3.51 -25.50
CA ASN A 108 -11.57 2.18 -26.11
C ASN A 108 -11.81 1.02 -25.12
N THR A 109 -11.85 1.28 -23.82
CA THR A 109 -12.14 0.23 -22.84
C THR A 109 -13.65 0.17 -22.64
N ALA A 110 -14.31 -0.73 -23.36
CA ALA A 110 -15.75 -0.97 -23.25
C ALA A 110 -16.04 -2.16 -22.32
N GLU A 111 -17.24 -2.17 -21.78
CA GLU A 111 -17.81 -3.36 -21.13
C GLU A 111 -17.71 -4.55 -22.09
N LYS A 112 -17.29 -5.70 -21.57
CA LYS A 112 -17.27 -6.92 -22.37
C LYS A 112 -18.69 -7.37 -22.60
N MET A 113 -19.23 -7.12 -23.80
CA MET A 113 -20.55 -7.58 -24.18
C MET A 113 -20.50 -9.07 -24.52
N ARG A 114 -21.43 -9.81 -23.99
CA ARG A 114 -21.64 -11.22 -24.27
C ARG A 114 -23.02 -11.40 -24.84
N LYS A 115 -23.10 -12.16 -25.95
CA LYS A 115 -24.38 -12.54 -26.50
C LYS A 115 -25.00 -13.64 -25.67
N MET A 116 -26.19 -13.36 -25.14
CA MET A 116 -27.02 -14.28 -24.36
C MET A 116 -28.20 -14.73 -25.21
N VAL A 117 -28.57 -15.98 -25.08
CA VAL A 117 -29.74 -16.59 -25.70
C VAL A 117 -30.79 -16.74 -24.60
N TYR A 118 -31.94 -16.15 -24.80
CA TYR A 118 -33.11 -16.27 -23.92
C TYR A 118 -34.18 -17.14 -24.60
N LEU A 119 -34.73 -18.11 -23.84
CA LEU A 119 -35.85 -18.90 -24.32
C LEU A 119 -37.14 -18.08 -24.14
N GLU A 120 -37.79 -17.73 -25.25
CA GLU A 120 -39.06 -16.99 -25.25
C GLU A 120 -40.27 -17.95 -25.31
N LYS A 121 -40.14 -19.07 -26.02
CA LYS A 121 -41.19 -20.07 -26.15
C LYS A 121 -40.61 -21.47 -26.00
N THR A 122 -41.13 -22.27 -25.07
CA THR A 122 -40.81 -23.69 -24.96
C THR A 122 -41.44 -24.45 -26.10
N PRO A 123 -40.66 -25.18 -26.94
CA PRO A 123 -41.23 -25.91 -28.06
C PRO A 123 -42.08 -27.08 -27.54
N ALA A 124 -43.18 -27.39 -28.25
CA ALA A 124 -43.93 -28.63 -28.04
C ALA A 124 -43.05 -29.82 -28.46
N ARG A 125 -43.32 -31.00 -27.89
CA ARG A 125 -42.51 -32.20 -28.16
C ARG A 125 -42.49 -32.57 -29.63
N GLU A 126 -43.60 -32.41 -30.31
CA GLU A 126 -43.76 -32.66 -31.76
C GLU A 126 -42.94 -31.65 -32.58
N GLU A 127 -42.90 -30.38 -32.18
CA GLU A 127 -42.08 -29.33 -32.83
C GLU A 127 -40.56 -29.62 -32.63
N LEU A 128 -40.17 -30.10 -31.45
CA LEU A 128 -38.80 -30.46 -31.16
C LEU A 128 -38.35 -31.69 -31.98
N ASP A 129 -39.17 -32.71 -32.05
CA ASP A 129 -38.90 -33.91 -32.85
C ASP A 129 -38.81 -33.62 -34.36
N ALA A 130 -39.64 -32.70 -34.86
CA ALA A 130 -39.57 -32.20 -36.24
C ALA A 130 -38.28 -31.40 -36.51
N LEU A 131 -37.83 -30.61 -35.53
CA LEU A 131 -36.56 -29.88 -35.57
C LEU A 131 -35.35 -30.82 -35.54
N TYR A 132 -35.40 -31.91 -34.77
CA TYR A 132 -34.31 -32.91 -34.74
C TYR A 132 -34.11 -33.55 -36.14
N ARG A 133 -35.19 -33.77 -36.89
CA ARG A 133 -35.10 -34.34 -38.25
C ARG A 133 -34.61 -33.35 -39.30
N LYS A 134 -34.98 -32.05 -39.22
CA LYS A 134 -34.70 -31.04 -40.23
C LYS A 134 -33.50 -30.15 -39.92
N ALA A 135 -33.24 -29.87 -38.64
CA ALA A 135 -32.21 -28.94 -38.19
C ALA A 135 -31.69 -29.34 -36.78
N PRO A 136 -30.92 -30.42 -36.64
CA PRO A 136 -30.54 -31.02 -35.36
C PRO A 136 -29.84 -30.07 -34.42
N ARG A 137 -29.02 -29.11 -34.92
CA ARG A 137 -28.37 -28.10 -34.10
C ARG A 137 -29.35 -27.10 -33.47
N GLN A 138 -30.48 -26.79 -34.14
CA GLN A 138 -31.52 -25.95 -33.58
C GLN A 138 -32.27 -26.67 -32.44
N ALA A 139 -32.59 -27.97 -32.69
CA ALA A 139 -33.19 -28.81 -31.67
C ALA A 139 -32.32 -28.95 -30.42
N GLN A 140 -31.02 -29.22 -30.59
CA GLN A 140 -30.05 -29.31 -29.48
C GLN A 140 -29.98 -28.00 -28.65
N MET A 141 -30.03 -26.84 -29.31
CA MET A 141 -30.02 -25.55 -28.60
C MET A 141 -31.28 -25.37 -27.75
N LEU A 142 -32.46 -25.74 -28.24
CA LEU A 142 -33.71 -25.66 -27.50
C LEU A 142 -33.80 -26.72 -26.39
N ASP A 143 -33.31 -27.92 -26.65
CA ASP A 143 -33.29 -29.02 -25.67
C ASP A 143 -32.36 -28.74 -24.47
N TYR A 144 -31.29 -28.00 -24.70
CA TYR A 144 -30.42 -27.52 -23.62
C TYR A 144 -31.20 -26.76 -22.57
N PHE A 145 -32.11 -25.86 -22.95
CA PHE A 145 -32.91 -25.07 -22.00
C PHE A 145 -33.92 -25.95 -21.23
N SER A 146 -34.47 -26.96 -21.90
CA SER A 146 -35.38 -27.90 -21.25
C SER A 146 -34.68 -28.82 -20.26
N SER A 147 -33.50 -29.32 -20.62
CA SER A 147 -32.71 -30.23 -19.77
C SER A 147 -32.03 -29.50 -18.63
N ALA A 148 -31.49 -28.30 -18.84
CA ALA A 148 -30.82 -27.49 -17.85
C ALA A 148 -31.77 -26.73 -16.91
N LYS A 149 -33.07 -26.69 -17.19
CA LYS A 149 -34.08 -25.89 -16.46
C LYS A 149 -33.71 -24.41 -16.35
N GLN A 150 -33.03 -23.89 -17.34
CA GLN A 150 -32.57 -22.50 -17.42
C GLN A 150 -33.36 -21.76 -18.50
N GLN A 151 -33.67 -20.47 -18.28
CA GLN A 151 -34.34 -19.63 -19.27
C GLN A 151 -33.38 -18.84 -20.15
N SER A 152 -32.10 -18.80 -19.80
CA SER A 152 -31.07 -18.12 -20.58
C SER A 152 -29.73 -18.83 -20.49
N ALA A 153 -28.92 -18.70 -21.55
CA ALA A 153 -27.56 -19.23 -21.60
C ALA A 153 -26.67 -18.37 -22.49
N PRO A 154 -25.36 -18.34 -22.22
CA PRO A 154 -24.42 -17.67 -23.11
C PRO A 154 -24.32 -18.36 -24.43
N LEU A 155 -24.33 -17.61 -25.54
CA LEU A 155 -24.23 -18.15 -26.91
C LEU A 155 -22.99 -19.05 -27.11
N ALA A 156 -21.89 -18.73 -26.38
CA ALA A 156 -20.63 -19.50 -26.46
C ALA A 156 -20.76 -20.96 -25.98
N VAL A 157 -21.74 -21.29 -25.14
CA VAL A 157 -21.99 -22.66 -24.66
C VAL A 157 -22.34 -23.60 -25.80
N PHE A 158 -22.94 -23.07 -26.88
CA PHE A 158 -23.41 -23.84 -28.02
C PHE A 158 -22.34 -24.02 -29.14
N GLY A 159 -21.10 -23.56 -28.89
CA GLY A 159 -19.96 -23.84 -29.77
C GLY A 159 -19.91 -23.03 -31.08
N ALA A 160 -19.03 -23.45 -31.97
CA ALA A 160 -18.81 -22.77 -33.24
C ALA A 160 -20.05 -22.79 -34.15
N GLY A 161 -20.39 -21.64 -34.75
CA GLY A 161 -21.57 -21.49 -35.61
C GLY A 161 -22.91 -21.26 -34.87
N ALA A 162 -22.92 -21.22 -33.55
CA ALA A 162 -24.12 -21.02 -32.74
C ALA A 162 -24.90 -19.73 -33.08
N LEU A 163 -24.21 -18.68 -33.54
CA LEU A 163 -24.84 -17.40 -33.87
C LEU A 163 -25.87 -17.54 -35.02
N ASN A 164 -25.54 -18.32 -36.07
CA ASN A 164 -26.43 -18.53 -37.20
C ASN A 164 -27.64 -19.42 -36.81
N VAL A 165 -27.40 -20.41 -35.95
CA VAL A 165 -28.44 -21.26 -35.36
C VAL A 165 -29.41 -20.42 -34.51
N ALA A 166 -28.84 -19.58 -33.64
CA ALA A 166 -29.62 -18.71 -32.76
C ALA A 166 -30.45 -17.69 -33.58
N ARG A 167 -29.87 -17.01 -34.58
CA ARG A 167 -30.63 -16.10 -35.46
C ARG A 167 -31.78 -16.78 -36.16
N SER A 168 -31.61 -18.03 -36.60
CA SER A 168 -32.67 -18.79 -37.23
C SER A 168 -33.79 -19.16 -36.24
N LEU A 169 -33.46 -19.44 -34.99
CA LEU A 169 -34.44 -19.71 -33.92
C LEU A 169 -35.13 -18.42 -33.44
N GLU A 170 -34.41 -17.29 -33.42
CA GLU A 170 -34.95 -15.98 -33.14
C GLU A 170 -36.00 -15.55 -34.20
N ALA A 171 -35.68 -15.74 -35.47
CA ALA A 171 -36.65 -15.51 -36.55
C ALA A 171 -37.90 -16.39 -36.47
N LYS A 172 -37.80 -17.54 -35.79
CA LYS A 172 -38.95 -18.44 -35.54
C LYS A 172 -39.67 -18.13 -34.20
N GLY A 173 -39.20 -17.15 -33.44
CA GLY A 173 -39.80 -16.72 -32.18
C GLY A 173 -39.57 -17.67 -30.99
N PHE A 174 -38.65 -18.62 -31.07
CA PHE A 174 -38.35 -19.53 -29.97
C PHE A 174 -37.40 -18.90 -28.95
N ILE A 175 -36.48 -18.06 -29.40
CA ILE A 175 -35.47 -17.41 -28.55
C ILE A 175 -35.32 -15.92 -28.89
N SER A 176 -34.71 -15.16 -28.00
CA SER A 176 -34.19 -13.82 -28.31
C SER A 176 -32.68 -13.74 -28.00
N LEU A 177 -31.98 -12.97 -28.83
CA LEU A 177 -30.56 -12.66 -28.64
C LEU A 177 -30.43 -11.28 -27.99
N LYS A 178 -29.83 -11.24 -26.79
CA LYS A 178 -29.51 -9.97 -26.13
C LYS A 178 -28.02 -9.88 -25.89
N GLU A 179 -27.47 -8.68 -25.99
CA GLU A 179 -26.10 -8.42 -25.56
C GLU A 179 -26.13 -7.94 -24.12
N GLU A 180 -25.46 -8.68 -23.25
CA GLU A 180 -25.32 -8.32 -21.85
C GLU A 180 -23.87 -8.02 -21.52
N ALA A 181 -23.69 -6.99 -20.68
CA ALA A 181 -22.39 -6.70 -20.11
C ALA A 181 -21.98 -7.80 -19.13
N VAL A 182 -20.84 -8.40 -19.36
CA VAL A 182 -20.28 -9.44 -18.49
C VAL A 182 -19.21 -8.83 -17.62
N HIS A 183 -19.48 -8.80 -16.32
CA HIS A 183 -18.48 -8.43 -15.32
C HIS A 183 -17.37 -9.49 -15.27
N ARG A 184 -16.12 -9.06 -15.47
CA ARG A 184 -14.92 -9.91 -15.35
C ARG A 184 -14.55 -9.98 -13.87
N ASP A 185 -15.17 -10.87 -13.11
CA ASP A 185 -14.80 -11.09 -11.71
C ASP A 185 -13.41 -11.77 -11.66
N PRO A 186 -12.41 -11.15 -11.03
CA PRO A 186 -11.07 -11.72 -10.87
C PRO A 186 -11.05 -13.09 -10.15
N SER A 187 -12.12 -13.39 -9.42
CA SER A 187 -12.30 -14.64 -8.68
C SER A 187 -13.20 -15.66 -9.39
N THR A 188 -13.43 -15.48 -10.71
CA THR A 188 -14.22 -16.43 -11.50
C THR A 188 -13.65 -17.85 -11.37
N GLY A 189 -14.46 -18.79 -10.87
CA GLY A 189 -14.06 -20.20 -10.62
C GLY A 189 -13.64 -20.50 -9.18
N GLU A 190 -13.53 -19.49 -8.30
CA GLU A 190 -13.36 -19.72 -6.87
C GLU A 190 -14.75 -19.83 -6.19
N GLN A 191 -14.94 -20.89 -5.40
CA GLN A 191 -16.15 -21.03 -4.58
C GLN A 191 -15.90 -20.46 -3.19
N PHE A 192 -16.73 -19.51 -2.76
CA PHE A 192 -16.66 -18.92 -1.43
C PHE A 192 -17.73 -19.53 -0.54
N VAL A 193 -17.31 -20.39 0.41
CA VAL A 193 -18.22 -20.97 1.38
C VAL A 193 -18.63 -19.88 2.39
N PRO A 194 -19.92 -19.61 2.59
CA PRO A 194 -20.39 -18.63 3.56
C PRO A 194 -19.86 -18.94 4.96
N THR A 195 -19.40 -17.89 5.67
CA THR A 195 -18.93 -18.01 7.05
C THR A 195 -19.80 -17.17 7.98
N GLN A 196 -20.15 -17.73 9.14
CA GLN A 196 -20.91 -17.04 10.17
C GLN A 196 -20.02 -16.13 11.03
N PRO A 197 -20.56 -15.05 11.63
CA PRO A 197 -19.85 -14.22 12.59
C PRO A 197 -19.36 -15.05 13.78
N MET A 198 -18.09 -14.86 14.15
CA MET A 198 -17.54 -15.48 15.35
C MET A 198 -18.08 -14.76 16.60
N LYS A 199 -18.21 -15.50 17.70
CA LYS A 199 -18.52 -14.90 19.00
C LYS A 199 -17.36 -14.05 19.46
N LEU A 200 -17.61 -12.77 19.71
CA LEU A 200 -16.61 -11.84 20.20
C LEU A 200 -16.36 -12.06 21.71
N ASN A 201 -15.11 -11.90 22.15
CA ASN A 201 -14.80 -11.77 23.56
C ASN A 201 -15.20 -10.37 24.08
N SER A 202 -15.09 -10.15 25.40
CA SER A 202 -15.50 -8.89 26.04
C SER A 202 -14.78 -7.66 25.49
N GLN A 203 -13.46 -7.75 25.20
CA GLN A 203 -12.69 -6.65 24.64
C GLN A 203 -13.08 -6.34 23.19
N GLN A 204 -13.26 -7.37 22.37
CA GLN A 204 -13.70 -7.23 20.98
C GLN A 204 -15.11 -6.66 20.88
N GLN A 205 -16.02 -7.13 21.77
CA GLN A 205 -17.38 -6.64 21.84
C GLN A 205 -17.41 -5.14 22.18
N LYS A 206 -16.67 -4.73 23.22
CA LYS A 206 -16.52 -3.32 23.59
C LYS A 206 -15.93 -2.48 22.47
N ALA A 207 -14.90 -2.99 21.77
CA ALA A 207 -14.33 -2.32 20.63
C ALA A 207 -15.35 -2.13 19.50
N LEU A 208 -16.14 -3.13 19.19
CA LEU A 208 -17.20 -3.02 18.19
C LEU A 208 -18.27 -1.99 18.57
N GLU A 209 -18.66 -1.94 19.84
CA GLU A 209 -19.62 -0.96 20.36
C GLU A 209 -19.08 0.48 20.23
N GLU A 210 -17.81 0.72 20.60
CA GLU A 210 -17.15 2.02 20.46
C GLU A 210 -17.05 2.44 18.99
N ILE A 211 -16.69 1.52 18.08
CA ILE A 211 -16.65 1.78 16.64
C ILE A 211 -18.04 2.11 16.12
N THR A 212 -19.05 1.36 16.52
CA THR A 212 -20.45 1.58 16.11
C THR A 212 -20.96 2.93 16.60
N ALA A 213 -20.70 3.27 17.85
CA ALA A 213 -21.03 4.58 18.42
C ALA A 213 -20.36 5.72 17.63
N MET A 214 -19.09 5.55 17.23
CA MET A 214 -18.37 6.52 16.42
C MET A 214 -18.98 6.65 15.02
N CYS A 215 -19.44 5.55 14.41
CA CYS A 215 -20.14 5.60 13.12
C CYS A 215 -21.46 6.39 13.18
N ALA A 216 -22.13 6.38 14.33
CA ALA A 216 -23.36 7.10 14.58
C ALA A 216 -23.15 8.55 15.05
N ALA A 217 -21.98 8.90 15.56
CA ALA A 217 -21.68 10.22 16.09
C ALA A 217 -21.81 11.33 15.02
N GLU A 218 -22.22 12.51 15.42
CA GLU A 218 -22.30 13.69 14.54
C GLU A 218 -20.90 14.16 14.13
N ARG A 219 -19.98 14.28 15.09
CA ARG A 219 -18.56 14.55 14.86
C ARG A 219 -17.75 13.26 15.02
N LYS A 220 -17.18 12.80 13.94
CA LYS A 220 -16.43 11.54 13.89
C LYS A 220 -14.94 11.78 14.12
N LYS A 221 -14.40 11.19 15.19
CA LYS A 221 -12.95 11.15 15.42
C LYS A 221 -12.40 9.86 14.81
N PRO A 222 -11.18 9.87 14.23
CA PRO A 222 -10.51 8.61 13.88
C PRO A 222 -10.35 7.72 15.11
N VAL A 223 -10.58 6.43 14.92
CA VAL A 223 -10.38 5.41 15.97
C VAL A 223 -9.09 4.67 15.70
N LEU A 224 -8.17 4.64 16.67
CA LEU A 224 -6.98 3.80 16.65
C LEU A 224 -7.27 2.51 17.42
N LEU A 225 -7.38 1.40 16.70
CA LEU A 225 -7.54 0.06 17.27
C LEU A 225 -6.17 -0.60 17.43
N GLN A 226 -5.58 -0.49 18.61
CA GLN A 226 -4.34 -1.15 18.98
C GLN A 226 -4.66 -2.54 19.51
N GLY A 227 -4.25 -3.59 18.82
CA GLY A 227 -4.53 -4.96 19.28
C GLY A 227 -3.35 -5.87 19.06
N VAL A 228 -2.95 -6.64 20.06
CA VAL A 228 -1.85 -7.61 19.93
C VAL A 228 -2.04 -8.54 18.73
N THR A 229 -0.96 -9.11 18.25
CA THR A 229 -1.04 -10.08 17.15
C THR A 229 -1.90 -11.27 17.56
N GLY A 230 -2.93 -11.59 16.75
CA GLY A 230 -3.90 -12.63 17.09
C GLY A 230 -5.07 -12.18 17.97
N SER A 231 -5.20 -10.87 18.28
CA SER A 231 -6.34 -10.34 19.07
C SER A 231 -7.69 -10.36 18.33
N GLY A 232 -7.74 -10.80 17.07
CA GLY A 232 -8.97 -10.89 16.31
C GLY A 232 -9.48 -9.58 15.73
N LYS A 233 -8.62 -8.56 15.51
CA LYS A 233 -8.97 -7.28 14.85
C LYS A 233 -9.80 -7.49 13.58
N THR A 234 -9.44 -8.47 12.75
CA THR A 234 -10.14 -8.75 11.49
C THR A 234 -11.61 -9.12 11.70
N GLU A 235 -11.93 -9.86 12.77
CA GLU A 235 -13.33 -10.19 13.09
C GLU A 235 -14.12 -8.96 13.52
N VAL A 236 -13.51 -8.06 14.29
CA VAL A 236 -14.11 -6.76 14.64
C VAL A 236 -14.38 -5.95 13.36
N TYR A 237 -13.45 -5.93 12.40
CA TYR A 237 -13.65 -5.26 11.12
C TYR A 237 -14.82 -5.85 10.34
N LEU A 238 -14.89 -7.19 10.22
CA LEU A 238 -15.94 -7.88 9.48
C LEU A 238 -17.32 -7.58 10.06
N GLN A 239 -17.45 -7.56 11.39
CA GLN A 239 -18.71 -7.25 12.04
C GLN A 239 -19.08 -5.77 11.93
N ALA A 240 -18.11 -4.85 12.04
CA ALA A 240 -18.33 -3.42 11.81
C ALA A 240 -18.80 -3.15 10.36
N VAL A 241 -18.12 -3.75 9.37
CA VAL A 241 -18.52 -3.65 7.95
C VAL A 241 -19.93 -4.20 7.74
N SER A 242 -20.27 -5.33 8.36
CA SER A 242 -21.61 -5.92 8.25
C SER A 242 -22.70 -4.95 8.73
N GLN A 243 -22.48 -4.26 9.85
CA GLN A 243 -23.42 -3.27 10.37
C GLN A 243 -23.60 -2.08 9.42
N ILE A 244 -22.48 -1.57 8.86
CA ILE A 244 -22.49 -0.46 7.92
C ILE A 244 -23.24 -0.82 6.63
N VAL A 245 -22.98 -2.00 6.07
CA VAL A 245 -23.64 -2.46 4.84
C VAL A 245 -25.14 -2.70 5.08
N LYS A 246 -25.52 -3.24 6.23
CA LYS A 246 -26.93 -3.40 6.62
C LYS A 246 -27.65 -2.05 6.78
N SER A 247 -26.95 -0.99 7.17
CA SER A 247 -27.51 0.37 7.21
C SER A 247 -27.61 1.06 5.83
N GLY A 248 -27.31 0.34 4.73
CA GLY A 248 -27.39 0.88 3.37
C GLY A 248 -26.17 1.70 2.93
N LYS A 249 -25.11 1.75 3.75
CA LYS A 249 -23.86 2.47 3.45
C LYS A 249 -22.80 1.55 2.87
N SER A 250 -21.72 2.15 2.38
CA SER A 250 -20.56 1.44 1.82
C SER A 250 -19.37 1.44 2.79
N ALA A 251 -18.45 0.49 2.59
CA ALA A 251 -17.23 0.35 3.39
C ALA A 251 -16.00 0.22 2.50
N LEU A 252 -14.92 0.89 2.90
CA LEU A 252 -13.59 0.78 2.30
C LEU A 252 -12.63 0.12 3.28
N ILE A 253 -11.98 -0.95 2.85
CA ILE A 253 -10.96 -1.65 3.63
C ILE A 253 -9.63 -1.54 2.89
N MET A 254 -8.70 -0.83 3.49
CA MET A 254 -7.34 -0.70 2.99
C MET A 254 -6.43 -1.68 3.73
N VAL A 255 -5.66 -2.45 2.96
CA VAL A 255 -4.68 -3.40 3.47
C VAL A 255 -3.34 -3.17 2.75
N PRO A 256 -2.19 -3.43 3.39
CA PRO A 256 -0.90 -3.43 2.68
C PRO A 256 -0.93 -4.40 1.49
N GLU A 257 -0.32 -4.02 0.36
CA GLU A 257 -0.37 -4.82 -0.88
C GLU A 257 0.08 -6.27 -0.67
N ILE A 258 1.13 -6.46 0.15
CA ILE A 258 1.64 -7.80 0.51
C ILE A 258 0.70 -8.56 1.46
N SER A 259 -0.21 -7.90 2.15
CA SER A 259 -1.22 -8.50 3.03
C SER A 259 -2.53 -8.80 2.28
N LEU A 260 -2.67 -8.31 1.04
CA LEU A 260 -3.77 -8.64 0.16
C LEU A 260 -3.59 -10.05 -0.42
N THR A 261 -3.50 -11.01 0.49
CA THR A 261 -3.36 -12.43 0.13
C THR A 261 -4.72 -13.01 -0.29
N PRO A 262 -4.73 -14.12 -1.05
CA PRO A 262 -5.97 -14.83 -1.36
C PRO A 262 -6.79 -15.18 -0.10
N GLN A 263 -6.13 -15.45 1.03
CA GLN A 263 -6.80 -15.72 2.31
C GLN A 263 -7.53 -14.50 2.85
N THR A 264 -6.92 -13.32 2.78
CA THR A 264 -7.58 -12.07 3.21
C THR A 264 -8.82 -11.82 2.35
N VAL A 265 -8.67 -11.92 1.03
CA VAL A 265 -9.79 -11.78 0.08
C VAL A 265 -10.88 -12.83 0.36
N GLN A 266 -10.47 -14.09 0.53
CA GLN A 266 -11.40 -15.20 0.82
C GLN A 266 -12.19 -14.95 2.11
N ARG A 267 -11.55 -14.49 3.19
CA ARG A 267 -12.24 -14.17 4.46
C ARG A 267 -13.38 -13.18 4.26
N PHE A 268 -13.14 -12.11 3.51
CA PHE A 268 -14.17 -11.11 3.23
C PHE A 268 -15.23 -11.64 2.26
N LYS A 269 -14.84 -12.25 1.14
CA LYS A 269 -15.79 -12.81 0.15
C LYS A 269 -16.66 -13.91 0.78
N SER A 270 -16.09 -14.78 1.61
CA SER A 270 -16.86 -15.81 2.34
C SER A 270 -17.80 -15.22 3.38
N ARG A 271 -17.40 -14.17 4.10
CA ARG A 271 -18.28 -13.52 5.09
C ARG A 271 -19.47 -12.83 4.43
N PHE A 272 -19.31 -12.30 3.23
CA PHE A 272 -20.35 -11.58 2.50
C PHE A 272 -20.85 -12.35 1.27
N ALA A 273 -20.67 -13.68 1.24
CA ALA A 273 -21.05 -14.52 0.10
C ALA A 273 -22.56 -14.51 -0.19
N GLU A 274 -23.41 -14.27 0.83
CA GLU A 274 -24.86 -14.12 0.68
C GLU A 274 -25.26 -12.78 -0.02
N LEU A 275 -24.32 -11.86 -0.15
CA LEU A 275 -24.49 -10.59 -0.86
C LEU A 275 -23.62 -10.61 -2.13
N PRO A 276 -24.00 -11.38 -3.17
CA PRO A 276 -23.19 -11.53 -4.38
C PRO A 276 -22.94 -10.16 -5.02
N SER A 277 -21.75 -10.00 -5.60
CA SER A 277 -21.26 -8.75 -6.20
C SER A 277 -21.09 -7.56 -5.24
N SER A 278 -21.26 -7.75 -3.92
CA SER A 278 -21.11 -6.66 -2.95
C SER A 278 -19.66 -6.31 -2.62
N VAL A 279 -18.71 -7.21 -2.93
CA VAL A 279 -17.28 -7.08 -2.58
C VAL A 279 -16.44 -6.94 -3.84
N ALA A 280 -15.86 -5.75 -4.04
CA ALA A 280 -14.86 -5.48 -5.08
C ALA A 280 -13.45 -5.57 -4.48
N VAL A 281 -12.51 -6.13 -5.25
CA VAL A 281 -11.11 -6.26 -4.84
C VAL A 281 -10.21 -5.54 -5.83
N LEU A 282 -9.56 -4.48 -5.38
CA LEU A 282 -8.63 -3.69 -6.19
C LEU A 282 -7.19 -4.11 -5.86
N HIS A 283 -6.38 -4.43 -6.88
CA HIS A 283 -4.95 -4.70 -6.74
C HIS A 283 -4.18 -4.48 -8.06
N SER A 284 -2.86 -4.42 -7.96
CA SER A 284 -1.96 -4.13 -9.10
C SER A 284 -1.97 -5.22 -10.18
N LEU A 285 -2.34 -6.47 -9.84
CA LEU A 285 -2.34 -7.62 -10.75
C LEU A 285 -3.64 -7.77 -11.55
N LEU A 286 -4.64 -6.92 -11.34
CA LEU A 286 -5.85 -6.91 -12.16
C LEU A 286 -5.49 -6.55 -13.60
N SER A 287 -6.06 -7.28 -14.57
CA SER A 287 -6.05 -6.87 -15.97
C SER A 287 -6.83 -5.58 -16.17
N ASP A 288 -6.59 -4.91 -17.27
CA ASP A 288 -7.25 -3.62 -17.58
C ASP A 288 -8.76 -3.75 -17.61
N GLY A 289 -9.28 -4.85 -18.18
CA GLY A 289 -10.71 -5.12 -18.22
C GLY A 289 -11.31 -5.40 -16.85
N GLU A 290 -10.64 -6.19 -15.99
CA GLU A 290 -11.09 -6.44 -14.61
C GLU A 290 -11.11 -5.16 -13.79
N ARG A 291 -10.07 -4.33 -13.92
CA ARG A 291 -9.99 -3.04 -13.23
C ARG A 291 -11.11 -2.07 -13.66
N PHE A 292 -11.43 -2.05 -14.95
CA PHE A 292 -12.53 -1.28 -15.50
C PHE A 292 -13.87 -1.76 -14.93
N ASP A 293 -14.13 -3.05 -14.95
CA ASP A 293 -15.38 -3.64 -14.49
C ASP A 293 -15.58 -3.45 -12.97
N GLU A 294 -14.52 -3.68 -12.16
CA GLU A 294 -14.54 -3.42 -10.71
C GLU A 294 -14.81 -1.94 -10.40
N TRP A 295 -14.14 -1.02 -11.12
CA TRP A 295 -14.35 0.42 -10.91
C TRP A 295 -15.79 0.83 -11.20
N HIS A 296 -16.40 0.32 -12.28
CA HIS A 296 -17.80 0.58 -12.62
C HIS A 296 -18.79 -0.08 -11.65
N ALA A 297 -18.50 -1.29 -11.17
CA ALA A 297 -19.30 -1.95 -10.14
C ALA A 297 -19.32 -1.14 -8.82
N ILE A 298 -18.19 -0.57 -8.43
CA ILE A 298 -18.09 0.31 -7.26
C ILE A 298 -18.89 1.60 -7.51
N ARG A 299 -18.68 2.27 -8.65
CA ARG A 299 -19.34 3.53 -8.97
C ARG A 299 -20.86 3.39 -9.06
N SER A 300 -21.35 2.30 -9.61
CA SER A 300 -22.79 2.03 -9.72
C SER A 300 -23.46 1.61 -8.41
N GLY A 301 -22.69 1.40 -7.32
CA GLY A 301 -23.18 0.92 -6.03
C GLY A 301 -23.51 -0.58 -6.02
N LYS A 302 -23.21 -1.33 -7.07
CA LYS A 302 -23.30 -2.80 -7.07
C LYS A 302 -22.33 -3.39 -6.05
N ALA A 303 -21.07 -2.92 -6.05
CA ALA A 303 -20.09 -3.26 -5.04
C ALA A 303 -20.05 -2.19 -3.95
N ARG A 304 -20.50 -2.53 -2.76
CA ARG A 304 -20.55 -1.63 -1.59
C ARG A 304 -19.42 -1.86 -0.58
N ILE A 305 -18.67 -2.92 -0.75
CA ILE A 305 -17.47 -3.24 0.06
C ILE A 305 -16.28 -3.24 -0.88
N VAL A 306 -15.31 -2.40 -0.63
CA VAL A 306 -14.07 -2.35 -1.42
C VAL A 306 -12.90 -2.74 -0.55
N ILE A 307 -12.09 -3.68 -1.04
CA ILE A 307 -10.83 -4.10 -0.41
C ILE A 307 -9.70 -3.82 -1.38
N GLY A 308 -8.64 -3.19 -0.90
CA GLY A 308 -7.50 -2.95 -1.76
C GLY A 308 -6.31 -2.29 -1.05
N PRO A 309 -5.21 -2.12 -1.78
CA PRO A 309 -4.02 -1.47 -1.26
C PRO A 309 -4.21 0.05 -1.19
N ARG A 310 -3.11 0.77 -0.97
CA ARG A 310 -3.08 2.23 -0.88
C ARG A 310 -3.97 2.96 -1.89
N SER A 311 -3.97 2.53 -3.16
CA SER A 311 -4.75 3.18 -4.23
C SER A 311 -6.26 3.04 -4.08
N ALA A 312 -6.74 2.07 -3.29
CA ALA A 312 -8.16 1.89 -3.02
C ALA A 312 -8.80 3.09 -2.30
N VAL A 313 -7.99 3.96 -1.70
CA VAL A 313 -8.47 5.23 -1.11
C VAL A 313 -9.18 6.12 -2.14
N PHE A 314 -8.95 5.91 -3.43
CA PHE A 314 -9.58 6.66 -4.53
C PHE A 314 -10.76 5.93 -5.18
N ALA A 315 -11.19 4.78 -4.67
CA ALA A 315 -12.33 4.05 -5.20
C ALA A 315 -13.62 4.91 -5.18
N PRO A 316 -14.44 4.93 -6.27
CA PRO A 316 -15.60 5.81 -6.41
C PRO A 316 -16.83 5.28 -5.64
N LEU A 317 -16.65 4.97 -4.34
CA LEU A 317 -17.71 4.49 -3.47
C LEU A 317 -18.77 5.58 -3.26
N GLN A 318 -20.03 5.15 -3.32
CA GLN A 318 -21.18 5.99 -2.97
C GLN A 318 -21.57 5.75 -1.51
N ASN A 319 -22.03 6.80 -0.83
CA ASN A 319 -22.55 6.74 0.53
C ASN A 319 -21.58 6.01 1.51
N LEU A 320 -20.32 6.44 1.53
CA LEU A 320 -19.30 5.83 2.36
C LEU A 320 -19.60 6.01 3.85
N GLY A 321 -19.66 4.92 4.62
CA GLY A 321 -19.96 4.94 6.06
C GLY A 321 -18.78 4.60 6.95
N LEU A 322 -17.82 3.82 6.42
CA LEU A 322 -16.66 3.36 7.19
C LEU A 322 -15.44 3.18 6.29
N VAL A 323 -14.31 3.69 6.75
CA VAL A 323 -12.98 3.41 6.18
C VAL A 323 -12.18 2.64 7.22
N ILE A 324 -11.59 1.51 6.83
CA ILE A 324 -10.68 0.72 7.66
C ILE A 324 -9.31 0.74 7.01
N VAL A 325 -8.28 1.04 7.78
CA VAL A 325 -6.88 0.95 7.37
C VAL A 325 -6.21 -0.10 8.28
N ASP A 326 -6.05 -1.30 7.75
CA ASP A 326 -5.38 -2.37 8.49
C ASP A 326 -3.86 -2.23 8.38
N GLU A 327 -3.14 -2.63 9.44
CA GLU A 327 -1.68 -2.43 9.58
C GLU A 327 -1.27 -0.99 9.21
N GLU A 328 -1.95 0.02 9.84
CA GLU A 328 -1.85 1.44 9.48
C GLU A 328 -0.43 2.01 9.49
N HIS A 329 0.47 1.36 10.25
CA HIS A 329 1.89 1.68 10.37
C HIS A 329 2.72 1.27 9.15
N ASP A 330 2.13 0.49 8.22
CA ASP A 330 2.89 -0.08 7.10
C ASP A 330 3.44 0.99 6.16
N ALA A 331 4.76 0.94 5.91
CA ALA A 331 5.45 1.90 5.06
C ALA A 331 4.93 1.89 3.59
N SER A 332 4.27 0.82 3.13
CA SER A 332 3.70 0.73 1.77
C SER A 332 2.54 1.69 1.54
N TYR A 333 1.96 2.26 2.59
CA TYR A 333 0.97 3.32 2.47
C TYR A 333 1.56 4.65 1.97
N LYS A 334 2.87 4.89 2.09
CA LYS A 334 3.55 6.01 1.43
C LYS A 334 3.91 5.63 -0.01
N GLN A 335 3.52 6.44 -0.99
CA GLN A 335 3.90 6.23 -2.38
C GLN A 335 5.32 6.75 -2.63
N GLU A 336 6.18 5.91 -3.23
CA GLU A 336 7.57 6.26 -3.54
C GLU A 336 7.72 7.04 -4.85
N SER A 337 6.80 6.87 -5.79
CA SER A 337 6.70 7.63 -7.04
C SER A 337 5.74 8.82 -6.92
N SER A 338 5.84 9.79 -7.84
CA SER A 338 4.86 10.90 -7.88
C SER A 338 3.48 10.40 -8.32
N PRO A 339 2.43 10.90 -7.67
CA PRO A 339 2.36 11.75 -6.47
C PRO A 339 2.70 10.97 -5.20
N ARG A 340 3.55 11.55 -4.33
CA ARG A 340 4.07 10.90 -3.12
C ARG A 340 3.13 11.03 -1.92
N TYR A 341 1.86 10.68 -2.10
CA TYR A 341 0.87 10.72 -1.03
C TYR A 341 1.02 9.58 -0.01
N HIS A 342 0.45 9.76 1.18
CA HIS A 342 0.34 8.72 2.21
C HIS A 342 -1.09 8.22 2.28
N GLY A 343 -1.33 6.95 1.97
CA GLY A 343 -2.68 6.37 1.87
C GLY A 343 -3.49 6.40 3.17
N ARG A 344 -2.85 6.16 4.34
CA ARG A 344 -3.49 6.30 5.65
C ARG A 344 -4.02 7.73 5.87
N ASP A 345 -3.17 8.72 5.61
CA ASP A 345 -3.54 10.12 5.84
C ASP A 345 -4.61 10.58 4.86
N MET A 346 -4.54 10.10 3.60
CA MET A 346 -5.60 10.29 2.62
C MET A 346 -6.92 9.63 3.05
N ALA A 347 -6.88 8.46 3.70
CA ALA A 347 -8.06 7.79 4.23
C ALA A 347 -8.72 8.59 5.36
N VAL A 348 -7.91 9.13 6.28
CA VAL A 348 -8.41 10.01 7.36
C VAL A 348 -9.03 11.27 6.78
N LEU A 349 -8.37 11.91 5.82
CA LEU A 349 -8.90 13.10 5.15
C LEU A 349 -10.19 12.79 4.38
N ARG A 350 -10.21 11.69 3.62
CA ARG A 350 -11.41 11.27 2.89
C ARG A 350 -12.59 11.04 3.83
N ALA A 351 -12.35 10.32 4.94
CA ALA A 351 -13.38 10.08 5.94
C ALA A 351 -13.93 11.40 6.53
N HIS A 352 -13.06 12.39 6.76
CA HIS A 352 -13.48 13.72 7.21
C HIS A 352 -14.34 14.43 6.17
N LEU A 353 -13.93 14.45 4.90
CA LEU A 353 -14.67 15.09 3.80
C LEU A 353 -16.03 14.43 3.52
N GLU A 354 -16.11 13.10 3.64
CA GLU A 354 -17.35 12.34 3.45
C GLU A 354 -18.18 12.19 4.75
N ASN A 355 -17.74 12.79 5.85
CA ASN A 355 -18.33 12.65 7.18
C ASN A 355 -18.61 11.17 7.53
N CYS A 356 -17.67 10.27 7.29
CA CYS A 356 -17.74 8.87 7.65
C CYS A 356 -16.71 8.52 8.74
N ALA A 357 -16.89 7.36 9.39
CA ALA A 357 -15.95 6.89 10.40
C ALA A 357 -14.66 6.35 9.74
N VAL A 358 -13.52 6.48 10.43
CA VAL A 358 -12.27 5.85 10.04
C VAL A 358 -11.66 5.09 11.20
N LEU A 359 -11.29 3.85 10.93
CA LEU A 359 -10.67 2.91 11.87
C LEU A 359 -9.25 2.58 11.39
N LEU A 360 -8.27 2.90 12.20
CA LEU A 360 -6.86 2.61 11.97
C LEU A 360 -6.47 1.43 12.87
N GLY A 361 -6.16 0.29 12.27
CA GLY A 361 -5.86 -0.93 13.03
C GLY A 361 -4.40 -1.33 12.94
N SER A 362 -3.80 -1.67 14.08
CA SER A 362 -2.42 -2.16 14.14
C SER A 362 -2.13 -2.90 15.45
N ALA A 363 -1.17 -3.81 15.41
CA ALA A 363 -0.56 -4.36 16.61
C ALA A 363 0.54 -3.43 17.17
N THR A 364 1.18 -2.72 16.27
CA THR A 364 2.30 -1.80 16.54
C THR A 364 2.04 -0.48 15.83
N PRO A 365 1.10 0.35 16.30
CA PRO A 365 0.73 1.59 15.65
C PRO A 365 1.93 2.51 15.38
N SER A 366 1.82 3.32 14.34
CA SER A 366 2.81 4.37 14.07
C SER A 366 2.84 5.40 15.19
N LEU A 367 4.00 5.99 15.41
CA LEU A 367 4.15 7.02 16.47
C LEU A 367 3.32 8.26 16.18
N GLU A 368 3.05 8.58 14.91
CA GLU A 368 2.12 9.62 14.51
C GLU A 368 0.69 9.32 14.99
N SER A 369 0.23 8.08 14.82
CA SER A 369 -1.11 7.66 15.26
C SER A 369 -1.21 7.60 16.79
N ILE A 370 -0.17 7.11 17.47
CA ILE A 370 -0.08 7.10 18.94
C ILE A 370 -0.08 8.54 19.48
N HIS A 371 0.73 9.43 18.91
CA HIS A 371 0.76 10.84 19.30
C HIS A 371 -0.61 11.52 19.14
N ASN A 372 -1.30 11.26 18.02
CA ASN A 372 -2.65 11.77 17.78
C ASN A 372 -3.67 11.20 18.77
N ALA A 373 -3.51 9.96 19.22
CA ALA A 373 -4.34 9.38 20.28
C ALA A 373 -4.05 10.02 21.64
N LEU A 374 -2.77 10.17 22.01
CA LEU A 374 -2.35 10.81 23.27
C LEU A 374 -2.78 12.29 23.36
N THR A 375 -2.83 13.00 22.22
CA THR A 375 -3.31 14.39 22.16
C THR A 375 -4.83 14.51 22.02
N GLY A 376 -5.57 13.39 22.04
CA GLY A 376 -7.03 13.37 21.96
C GLY A 376 -7.61 13.66 20.58
N LYS A 377 -6.78 13.73 19.53
CA LYS A 377 -7.23 13.83 18.13
C LYS A 377 -7.85 12.54 17.66
N TYR A 378 -7.33 11.37 18.08
CA TYR A 378 -7.88 10.04 17.81
C TYR A 378 -8.44 9.44 19.11
N SER A 379 -9.43 8.56 18.98
CA SER A 379 -9.89 7.69 20.07
C SER A 379 -9.06 6.42 20.08
N LEU A 380 -8.55 5.99 21.25
CA LEU A 380 -7.74 4.80 21.40
C LEU A 380 -8.58 3.66 21.96
N VAL A 381 -8.64 2.55 21.23
CA VAL A 381 -9.27 1.29 21.63
C VAL A 381 -8.21 0.20 21.69
N LYS A 382 -8.14 -0.55 22.78
CA LYS A 382 -7.11 -1.58 22.96
C LYS A 382 -7.71 -2.98 23.05
N LEU A 383 -7.04 -3.94 22.37
CA LEU A 383 -7.27 -5.38 22.49
C LEU A 383 -5.95 -5.99 22.99
N THR A 384 -5.87 -6.24 24.30
CA THR A 384 -4.63 -6.67 24.96
C THR A 384 -4.47 -8.19 25.00
N GLU A 385 -5.52 -8.94 24.70
CA GLU A 385 -5.55 -10.39 24.74
C GLU A 385 -5.63 -10.99 23.34
N ARG A 386 -5.05 -12.16 23.18
CA ARG A 386 -5.23 -12.97 21.96
C ARG A 386 -6.63 -13.60 21.95
N ALA A 387 -7.21 -13.71 20.75
CA ALA A 387 -8.53 -14.30 20.58
C ALA A 387 -8.58 -15.82 20.95
N ASP A 388 -7.45 -16.51 20.81
CA ASP A 388 -7.27 -17.92 21.17
C ASP A 388 -6.89 -18.15 22.66
N GLY A 389 -6.75 -17.09 23.44
CA GLY A 389 -6.33 -17.16 24.85
C GLY A 389 -4.89 -17.61 25.09
N GLN A 390 -4.09 -17.81 24.03
CA GLN A 390 -2.72 -18.27 24.16
C GLN A 390 -1.76 -17.14 24.53
N GLN A 391 -0.65 -17.51 25.16
CA GLN A 391 0.42 -16.56 25.48
C GLN A 391 1.19 -16.14 24.22
N LEU A 392 1.76 -14.93 24.26
CA LEU A 392 2.67 -14.46 23.24
C LEU A 392 3.97 -15.29 23.27
N PRO A 393 4.62 -15.51 22.11
CA PRO A 393 5.83 -16.33 22.04
C PRO A 393 6.97 -15.72 22.82
N LEU A 394 7.85 -16.57 23.37
CA LEU A 394 9.05 -16.15 24.08
C LEU A 394 10.08 -15.61 23.10
N ILE A 395 10.52 -14.38 23.31
CA ILE A 395 11.58 -13.76 22.50
C ILE A 395 12.90 -13.83 23.29
N ARG A 396 13.93 -14.42 22.67
CA ARG A 396 15.30 -14.48 23.19
C ARG A 396 16.22 -13.63 22.32
N ILE A 397 16.97 -12.73 22.96
CA ILE A 397 17.98 -11.91 22.32
C ILE A 397 19.34 -12.54 22.56
N LEU A 398 20.07 -12.82 21.47
CA LEU A 398 21.43 -13.36 21.52
C LEU A 398 22.43 -12.27 21.17
N ASP A 399 23.41 -12.07 22.07
CA ASP A 399 24.52 -11.16 21.86
C ASP A 399 25.62 -11.81 21.02
N MET A 400 25.71 -11.41 19.75
CA MET A 400 26.66 -11.98 18.79
C MET A 400 28.13 -11.66 19.14
N LYS A 401 28.40 -10.69 20.02
CA LYS A 401 29.76 -10.40 20.54
C LYS A 401 30.28 -11.55 21.41
N THR A 402 29.38 -12.21 22.14
CA THR A 402 29.73 -13.34 23.01
C THR A 402 29.74 -14.67 22.26
N GLU A 403 28.78 -14.86 21.34
CA GLU A 403 28.63 -16.07 20.52
C GLU A 403 29.75 -16.22 19.46
N GLY A 404 30.43 -15.12 19.08
CA GLY A 404 31.47 -15.12 18.02
C GLY A 404 32.91 -15.31 18.50
N ARG A 405 33.17 -15.22 19.81
CA ARG A 405 34.55 -15.20 20.36
C ARG A 405 35.37 -16.44 20.12
N ASN A 406 34.74 -17.56 19.74
CA ASN A 406 35.43 -18.88 19.64
C ASN A 406 35.61 -19.40 18.20
N LYS A 407 35.32 -18.60 17.14
CA LYS A 407 35.37 -19.08 15.74
C LYS A 407 36.07 -18.08 14.82
N SER A 408 37.02 -18.58 14.04
CA SER A 408 37.66 -17.87 12.93
C SER A 408 36.68 -17.81 11.74
N GLY A 409 36.02 -16.67 11.53
CA GLY A 409 35.14 -16.39 10.38
C GLY A 409 33.85 -15.73 10.75
N PRO A 410 33.11 -15.14 9.76
CA PRO A 410 31.87 -14.45 9.99
C PRO A 410 30.77 -15.42 10.44
N ASN A 411 30.38 -15.32 11.71
CA ASN A 411 29.34 -16.15 12.32
C ASN A 411 27.95 -15.58 11.99
N VAL A 412 27.32 -16.06 10.92
CA VAL A 412 25.97 -15.64 10.49
C VAL A 412 24.89 -16.29 11.33
N ILE A 413 25.14 -17.50 11.83
CA ILE A 413 24.20 -18.28 12.63
C ILE A 413 24.90 -18.66 13.94
N SER A 414 24.35 -18.22 15.07
CA SER A 414 24.85 -18.61 16.40
C SER A 414 24.64 -20.10 16.65
N GLU A 415 25.47 -20.68 17.49
CA GLU A 415 25.35 -22.09 17.87
C GLU A 415 23.98 -22.40 18.50
N ARG A 416 23.49 -21.50 19.34
CA ARG A 416 22.16 -21.64 19.95
C ARG A 416 21.03 -21.64 18.92
N LEU A 417 21.08 -20.75 17.90
CA LEU A 417 20.08 -20.75 16.84
C LEU A 417 20.18 -22.03 16.01
N ARG A 418 21.41 -22.49 15.69
CA ARG A 418 21.65 -23.75 14.98
C ARG A 418 21.01 -24.92 15.72
N MET A 419 21.31 -25.09 17.00
CA MET A 419 20.76 -26.17 17.84
C MET A 419 19.21 -26.08 17.94
N SER A 420 18.65 -24.86 17.95
CA SER A 420 17.21 -24.69 18.00
C SER A 420 16.56 -25.08 16.67
N ILE A 421 17.22 -24.81 15.53
CA ILE A 421 16.77 -25.26 14.20
C ILE A 421 16.81 -26.79 14.12
N ASP A 422 17.96 -27.43 14.48
CA ASP A 422 18.10 -28.88 14.45
C ASP A 422 16.95 -29.55 15.22
N ARG A 423 16.70 -29.12 16.46
CA ARG A 423 15.62 -29.67 17.31
C ARG A 423 14.22 -29.57 16.67
N ARG A 424 13.96 -28.52 15.89
CA ARG A 424 12.67 -28.33 15.21
C ARG A 424 12.55 -29.22 13.98
N LEU A 425 13.66 -29.35 13.22
CA LEU A 425 13.72 -30.24 12.07
C LEU A 425 13.55 -31.72 12.48
N ASP A 426 14.18 -32.13 13.59
CA ASP A 426 14.05 -33.49 14.15
C ASP A 426 12.62 -33.83 14.55
N LYS A 427 11.83 -32.82 14.94
CA LYS A 427 10.41 -32.96 15.29
C LYS A 427 9.46 -32.81 14.09
N GLY A 428 9.98 -32.54 12.88
CA GLY A 428 9.16 -32.24 11.70
C GLY A 428 8.45 -30.89 11.76
N GLU A 429 8.88 -29.97 12.64
CA GLU A 429 8.36 -28.62 12.76
C GLU A 429 9.02 -27.70 11.74
N GLN A 430 8.37 -26.56 11.44
CA GLN A 430 8.83 -25.61 10.43
C GLN A 430 9.53 -24.39 11.06
N VAL A 431 10.49 -23.84 10.33
CA VAL A 431 11.29 -22.69 10.77
C VAL A 431 11.18 -21.54 9.78
N ILE A 432 11.03 -20.33 10.29
CA ILE A 432 11.16 -19.09 9.51
C ILE A 432 12.44 -18.37 9.91
N LEU A 433 13.29 -18.03 8.92
CA LEU A 433 14.49 -17.23 9.12
C LEU A 433 14.34 -15.87 8.44
N LEU A 434 14.47 -14.80 9.22
CA LEU A 434 14.36 -13.44 8.74
C LEU A 434 15.75 -12.82 8.57
N LEU A 435 16.03 -12.29 7.39
CA LEU A 435 17.17 -11.42 7.12
C LEU A 435 16.66 -10.08 6.58
N ASN A 436 16.70 -9.03 7.38
CA ASN A 436 16.26 -7.71 6.95
C ASN A 436 17.32 -7.09 6.01
N ARG A 437 17.07 -7.14 4.69
CA ARG A 437 17.93 -6.57 3.66
C ARG A 437 17.25 -5.41 2.95
N ARG A 438 16.80 -4.40 3.65
CA ARG A 438 16.41 -3.14 3.00
C ARG A 438 17.48 -2.08 3.28
N GLY A 439 18.07 -1.56 2.20
CA GLY A 439 18.93 -0.39 2.17
C GLY A 439 20.38 -0.70 1.78
N PHE A 440 20.87 0.06 0.80
CA PHE A 440 22.29 0.18 0.45
C PHE A 440 23.04 1.11 1.43
N ALA A 441 22.39 1.53 2.53
CA ALA A 441 23.01 2.41 3.51
C ALA A 441 24.16 1.68 4.20
N ARG A 442 25.35 2.16 3.95
CA ARG A 442 26.61 1.63 4.47
C ARG A 442 26.92 2.33 5.78
N SER A 443 26.29 1.92 6.87
CA SER A 443 26.77 2.32 8.21
C SER A 443 28.03 1.55 8.55
N ILE A 444 28.93 2.19 9.29
CA ILE A 444 30.15 1.55 9.82
C ILE A 444 29.82 1.00 11.21
N GLN A 445 29.99 -0.31 11.39
CA GLN A 445 29.82 -0.98 12.67
C GLN A 445 31.06 -1.76 13.04
N CYS A 446 31.40 -1.75 14.31
CA CYS A 446 32.43 -2.60 14.89
C CYS A 446 31.85 -3.97 15.25
N PRO A 447 32.34 -5.10 14.67
CA PRO A 447 31.86 -6.41 15.02
C PRO A 447 32.28 -6.90 16.40
N ASP A 448 33.33 -6.28 17.00
CA ASP A 448 33.86 -6.71 18.28
C ASP A 448 33.08 -6.12 19.48
N CYS A 449 32.60 -4.88 19.37
CA CYS A 449 31.83 -4.24 20.44
C CYS A 449 30.40 -3.79 20.02
N GLY A 450 30.05 -3.90 18.76
CA GLY A 450 28.75 -3.49 18.24
C GLY A 450 28.60 -1.98 18.03
N HIS A 451 29.63 -1.16 18.33
CA HIS A 451 29.58 0.29 18.17
C HIS A 451 29.29 0.67 16.71
N VAL A 452 28.36 1.62 16.52
CA VAL A 452 28.02 2.18 15.21
C VAL A 452 28.34 3.68 15.25
N VAL A 453 28.99 4.17 14.20
CA VAL A 453 29.33 5.58 14.11
C VAL A 453 28.07 6.40 13.87
N THR A 454 27.72 7.26 14.85
CA THR A 454 26.48 8.06 14.85
C THR A 454 26.77 9.55 14.67
N CYS A 455 25.77 10.29 14.23
CA CYS A 455 25.81 11.74 14.13
C CYS A 455 25.78 12.39 15.51
N LEU A 456 26.66 13.36 15.76
CA LEU A 456 26.74 14.08 17.02
C LEU A 456 25.50 14.95 17.30
N HIS A 457 24.77 15.37 16.24
CA HIS A 457 23.61 16.26 16.37
C HIS A 457 22.27 15.53 16.42
N CYS A 458 22.18 14.35 15.80
CA CYS A 458 20.90 13.63 15.61
C CYS A 458 20.91 12.24 16.22
N SER A 459 22.04 11.77 16.73
CA SER A 459 22.25 10.38 17.20
C SER A 459 21.90 9.28 16.18
N LEU A 460 21.69 9.65 14.90
CA LEU A 460 21.43 8.70 13.82
C LEU A 460 22.73 8.10 13.28
N PRO A 461 22.73 6.83 12.81
CA PRO A 461 23.86 6.25 12.11
C PRO A 461 24.29 7.10 10.90
N LEU A 462 25.59 7.26 10.71
CA LEU A 462 26.13 7.99 9.55
C LEU A 462 26.23 7.08 8.34
N THR A 463 25.95 7.62 7.16
CA THR A 463 26.11 6.92 5.87
C THR A 463 27.54 7.13 5.35
N TYR A 464 28.23 6.05 5.01
CA TYR A 464 29.55 6.11 4.38
C TYR A 464 29.45 6.29 2.86
N HIS A 465 30.00 7.39 2.35
CA HIS A 465 30.12 7.70 0.92
C HIS A 465 31.51 7.35 0.42
N ARG A 466 31.60 6.25 -0.32
CA ARG A 466 32.89 5.71 -0.81
C ARG A 466 33.61 6.65 -1.77
N THR A 467 32.90 7.41 -2.58
CA THR A 467 33.47 8.33 -3.57
C THR A 467 34.14 9.54 -2.91
N GLU A 468 33.63 9.98 -1.78
CA GLU A 468 34.15 11.13 -1.03
C GLU A 468 35.01 10.72 0.16
N ASP A 469 35.07 9.41 0.46
CA ASP A 469 35.69 8.84 1.66
C ASP A 469 35.24 9.56 2.96
N ARG A 470 33.91 9.81 3.08
CA ARG A 470 33.29 10.54 4.19
C ARG A 470 32.06 9.86 4.73
N LEU A 471 31.83 10.10 6.03
CA LEU A 471 30.58 9.80 6.70
C LEU A 471 29.67 11.03 6.69
N MET A 472 28.38 10.83 6.40
CA MET A 472 27.41 11.93 6.27
C MET A 472 26.09 11.60 6.96
N CYS A 473 25.51 12.57 7.65
CA CYS A 473 24.15 12.54 8.16
C CYS A 473 23.20 13.18 7.15
N HIS A 474 22.29 12.40 6.58
CA HIS A 474 21.31 12.92 5.60
C HIS A 474 20.13 13.68 6.21
N LEU A 475 20.06 13.75 7.55
CA LEU A 475 19.05 14.53 8.26
C LEU A 475 19.51 15.98 8.53
N CYS A 476 20.75 16.16 9.00
CA CYS A 476 21.27 17.48 9.39
C CYS A 476 22.48 17.95 8.57
N GLY A 477 23.03 17.12 7.68
CA GLY A 477 24.19 17.47 6.85
C GLY A 477 25.55 17.33 7.54
N PHE A 478 25.62 16.87 8.81
CA PHE A 478 26.89 16.67 9.49
C PHE A 478 27.80 15.72 8.71
N LYS A 479 29.10 16.08 8.59
CA LYS A 479 30.13 15.32 7.89
C LYS A 479 31.28 14.97 8.83
N ALA A 480 31.80 13.74 8.71
CA ALA A 480 32.96 13.27 9.48
C ALA A 480 33.87 12.39 8.60
N LEU A 481 35.12 12.22 9.00
CA LEU A 481 35.99 11.21 8.39
C LEU A 481 35.69 9.83 8.97
N PRO A 482 35.81 8.75 8.16
CA PRO A 482 35.67 7.40 8.68
C PRO A 482 36.79 7.12 9.70
N PRO A 483 36.49 6.59 10.88
CA PRO A 483 37.50 6.25 11.86
C PRO A 483 38.35 5.06 11.35
N ARG A 484 39.66 5.09 11.60
CA ARG A 484 40.58 4.00 11.25
C ARG A 484 40.50 2.82 12.23
N SER A 485 40.04 3.07 13.45
CA SER A 485 39.78 2.09 14.50
C SER A 485 38.49 2.43 15.25
N CYS A 486 37.90 1.47 15.90
CA CYS A 486 36.68 1.68 16.65
C CYS A 486 36.90 2.74 17.75
N PRO A 487 36.08 3.83 17.80
CA PRO A 487 36.22 4.84 18.84
C PRO A 487 36.01 4.29 20.26
N GLU A 488 35.21 3.22 20.39
CA GLU A 488 34.81 2.66 21.68
C GLU A 488 35.83 1.63 22.20
N CYS A 489 36.12 0.59 21.40
CA CYS A 489 37.00 -0.53 21.83
C CYS A 489 38.39 -0.54 21.18
N ARG A 490 38.70 0.45 20.32
CA ARG A 490 39.96 0.60 19.59
C ARG A 490 40.31 -0.56 18.63
N SER A 491 39.39 -1.46 18.36
CA SER A 491 39.58 -2.52 17.38
C SER A 491 39.81 -1.95 15.98
N ALA A 492 40.73 -2.53 15.23
CA ALA A 492 40.96 -2.25 13.83
C ALA A 492 39.88 -2.86 12.90
N ASN A 493 39.03 -3.76 13.42
CA ASN A 493 38.00 -4.46 12.67
C ASN A 493 36.76 -3.57 12.52
N ILE A 494 36.82 -2.58 11.64
CA ILE A 494 35.65 -1.78 11.29
C ILE A 494 35.13 -2.22 9.94
N LEU A 495 33.90 -2.75 9.87
CA LEU A 495 33.34 -3.35 8.68
C LEU A 495 32.14 -2.56 8.14
N LEU A 496 32.11 -2.43 6.81
CA LEU A 496 30.89 -2.12 6.07
C LEU A 496 30.02 -3.38 6.07
N GLN A 497 28.88 -3.36 6.77
CA GLN A 497 28.03 -4.54 6.95
C GLN A 497 27.16 -4.86 5.73
N GLY A 498 26.96 -6.17 5.48
CA GLY A 498 25.90 -6.74 4.67
C GLY A 498 26.22 -8.10 4.06
N TYR A 499 25.59 -9.16 4.61
CA TYR A 499 25.50 -10.44 3.88
C TYR A 499 24.28 -10.43 2.95
N GLY A 500 24.46 -10.88 1.69
CA GLY A 500 23.34 -11.08 0.77
C GLY A 500 22.53 -12.32 1.14
N THR A 501 21.20 -12.29 0.92
CA THR A 501 20.30 -13.43 1.15
C THR A 501 20.74 -14.71 0.44
N GLN A 502 21.39 -14.60 -0.73
CA GLN A 502 21.96 -15.74 -1.48
C GLN A 502 23.08 -16.43 -0.72
N LYS A 503 24.05 -15.67 -0.17
CA LYS A 503 25.14 -16.23 0.62
C LYS A 503 24.64 -16.92 1.90
N VAL A 504 23.58 -16.36 2.50
CA VAL A 504 22.94 -16.97 3.67
C VAL A 504 22.23 -18.27 3.30
N GLU A 505 21.54 -18.32 2.16
CA GLU A 505 20.91 -19.53 1.65
C GLU A 505 21.93 -20.65 1.40
N GLU A 506 23.07 -20.33 0.76
CA GLU A 506 24.16 -21.30 0.55
C GLU A 506 24.73 -21.82 1.87
N LEU A 507 24.93 -20.93 2.85
CA LEU A 507 25.40 -21.33 4.19
C LEU A 507 24.41 -22.29 4.86
N LEU A 508 23.10 -21.94 4.83
CA LEU A 508 22.05 -22.78 5.39
C LEU A 508 21.99 -24.16 4.75
N ARG A 509 22.13 -24.26 3.42
CA ARG A 509 22.15 -25.54 2.70
C ARG A 509 23.34 -26.40 3.07
N ARG A 510 24.49 -25.78 3.38
CA ARG A 510 25.68 -26.49 3.88
C ARG A 510 25.52 -26.93 5.33
N THR A 511 24.85 -26.10 6.16
CA THR A 511 24.68 -26.38 7.59
C THR A 511 23.59 -27.42 7.84
N PHE A 512 22.51 -27.41 7.03
CA PHE A 512 21.35 -28.31 7.15
C PHE A 512 21.10 -29.04 5.82
N PRO A 513 21.95 -29.98 5.41
CA PRO A 513 21.90 -30.62 4.08
C PRO A 513 20.61 -31.44 3.85
N ALA A 514 20.00 -31.95 4.90
CA ALA A 514 18.75 -32.72 4.82
C ALA A 514 17.48 -31.85 4.75
N ALA A 515 17.57 -30.55 5.07
CA ALA A 515 16.42 -29.67 5.12
C ALA A 515 16.07 -29.10 3.74
N ARG A 516 14.77 -29.01 3.47
CA ARG A 516 14.22 -28.35 2.27
C ARG A 516 14.13 -26.86 2.50
N ILE A 517 15.09 -26.11 1.99
CA ILE A 517 15.25 -24.67 2.22
C ILE A 517 14.78 -23.90 1.00
N THR A 518 13.93 -22.90 1.19
CA THR A 518 13.48 -22.01 0.13
C THR A 518 13.56 -20.56 0.56
N ARG A 519 14.01 -19.71 -0.39
CA ARG A 519 14.16 -18.26 -0.18
C ARG A 519 13.02 -17.49 -0.82
N VAL A 520 12.51 -16.46 -0.10
CA VAL A 520 11.53 -15.48 -0.58
C VAL A 520 12.08 -14.08 -0.38
N ASP A 521 12.45 -13.43 -1.47
CA ASP A 521 12.92 -12.04 -1.48
C ASP A 521 12.31 -11.25 -2.66
N ALA A 522 12.73 -10.00 -2.84
CA ALA A 522 12.22 -9.13 -3.88
C ALA A 522 12.46 -9.66 -5.31
N ASP A 523 13.54 -10.42 -5.53
CA ASP A 523 13.85 -10.99 -6.85
C ASP A 523 12.88 -12.14 -7.20
N VAL A 524 12.54 -12.95 -6.20
CA VAL A 524 11.52 -14.01 -6.34
C VAL A 524 10.13 -13.40 -6.51
N ALA A 525 9.85 -12.31 -5.80
CA ALA A 525 8.54 -11.65 -5.84
C ALA A 525 8.20 -11.00 -7.20
N ARG A 526 9.19 -10.67 -8.02
CA ARG A 526 8.98 -10.17 -9.39
C ARG A 526 8.35 -11.19 -10.34
N ARG A 527 8.45 -12.48 -10.03
CA ARG A 527 7.87 -13.54 -10.85
C ARG A 527 6.40 -13.73 -10.49
N LYS A 528 5.52 -13.65 -11.48
CA LYS A 528 4.07 -13.85 -11.30
C LYS A 528 3.78 -15.14 -10.55
N ASN A 529 3.00 -15.06 -9.48
CA ASN A 529 2.57 -16.19 -8.63
C ASN A 529 3.68 -16.95 -7.87
N ALA A 530 4.96 -16.61 -8.00
CA ALA A 530 6.05 -17.37 -7.35
C ALA A 530 5.92 -17.38 -5.82
N VAL A 531 5.66 -16.23 -5.22
CA VAL A 531 5.47 -16.11 -3.76
C VAL A 531 4.27 -16.96 -3.32
N ARG A 532 3.14 -16.88 -4.02
CA ARG A 532 1.93 -17.68 -3.73
C ARG A 532 2.23 -19.18 -3.76
N THR A 533 2.95 -19.63 -4.77
CA THR A 533 3.33 -21.04 -4.92
C THR A 533 4.23 -21.51 -3.77
N ILE A 534 5.26 -20.74 -3.41
CA ILE A 534 6.18 -21.07 -2.31
C ILE A 534 5.41 -21.12 -0.97
N LEU A 535 4.54 -20.16 -0.70
CA LEU A 535 3.77 -20.13 0.54
C LEU A 535 2.80 -21.31 0.64
N ASN A 536 2.19 -21.73 -0.46
CA ASN A 536 1.35 -22.93 -0.51
C ASN A 536 2.17 -24.22 -0.28
N GLN A 537 3.38 -24.31 -0.85
CA GLN A 537 4.29 -25.41 -0.62
C GLN A 537 4.75 -25.46 0.85
N PHE A 538 5.02 -24.31 1.46
CA PHE A 538 5.38 -24.21 2.88
C PHE A 538 4.24 -24.70 3.76
N ARG A 539 2.99 -24.29 3.50
CA ARG A 539 1.80 -24.82 4.20
C ARG A 539 1.59 -26.32 4.03
N ALA A 540 1.91 -26.84 2.85
CA ALA A 540 1.81 -28.26 2.53
C ALA A 540 2.99 -29.08 3.05
N HIS A 541 3.82 -28.55 3.96
CA HIS A 541 5.00 -29.18 4.52
C HIS A 541 6.03 -29.69 3.49
N LYS A 542 6.09 -29.04 2.32
CA LYS A 542 7.10 -29.33 1.28
C LYS A 542 8.40 -28.53 1.46
N ILE A 543 8.41 -27.60 2.41
CA ILE A 543 9.55 -26.74 2.77
C ILE A 543 9.67 -26.75 4.30
N ASP A 544 10.88 -26.95 4.80
CA ASP A 544 11.18 -27.03 6.24
C ASP A 544 11.66 -25.69 6.79
N ILE A 545 12.54 -25.00 6.02
CA ILE A 545 13.07 -23.68 6.38
C ILE A 545 12.69 -22.67 5.31
N LEU A 546 11.96 -21.64 5.71
CA LEU A 546 11.64 -20.49 4.87
C LEU A 546 12.56 -19.33 5.23
N LEU A 547 13.51 -18.99 4.34
CA LEU A 547 14.36 -17.82 4.47
C LEU A 547 13.75 -16.63 3.72
N GLY A 548 13.63 -15.49 4.36
CA GLY A 548 13.12 -14.33 3.62
C GLY A 548 13.37 -12.99 4.29
N THR A 549 12.86 -11.95 3.63
CA THR A 549 12.90 -10.58 4.11
C THR A 549 11.58 -10.22 4.81
N GLN A 550 11.29 -8.94 5.01
CA GLN A 550 10.04 -8.46 5.63
C GLN A 550 8.75 -9.03 5.01
N MET A 551 8.81 -9.55 3.78
CA MET A 551 7.65 -10.13 3.08
C MET A 551 7.06 -11.34 3.79
N ILE A 552 7.89 -12.16 4.44
CA ILE A 552 7.42 -13.35 5.17
C ILE A 552 6.92 -13.03 6.59
N ALA A 553 7.19 -11.82 7.08
CA ALA A 553 6.75 -11.36 8.39
C ALA A 553 5.27 -10.94 8.41
N LYS A 554 4.65 -10.67 7.24
CA LYS A 554 3.35 -10.01 7.14
C LYS A 554 2.25 -10.94 6.59
N GLY A 555 1.04 -10.86 7.18
CA GLY A 555 -0.21 -11.39 6.63
C GLY A 555 -0.34 -12.91 6.50
N LEU A 556 0.65 -13.70 6.95
CA LEU A 556 0.67 -15.16 6.74
C LEU A 556 0.42 -15.91 8.06
N ASP A 557 -0.31 -17.01 7.95
CA ASP A 557 -0.61 -17.91 9.06
C ASP A 557 -0.06 -19.31 8.77
N PHE A 558 0.83 -19.78 9.67
CA PHE A 558 1.49 -21.07 9.55
C PHE A 558 1.46 -21.79 10.91
N PRO A 559 0.52 -22.72 11.14
CA PRO A 559 0.33 -23.37 12.43
C PRO A 559 1.56 -24.13 12.94
N ASN A 560 2.37 -24.69 12.03
CA ASN A 560 3.52 -25.52 12.38
C ASN A 560 4.84 -24.76 12.49
N VAL A 561 4.82 -23.44 12.40
CA VAL A 561 6.02 -22.63 12.64
C VAL A 561 6.18 -22.43 14.14
N THR A 562 7.13 -23.13 14.72
CA THR A 562 7.45 -23.07 16.15
C THR A 562 8.72 -22.28 16.45
N LEU A 563 9.57 -22.04 15.44
CA LEU A 563 10.78 -21.23 15.57
C LEU A 563 10.83 -20.13 14.52
N VAL A 564 11.09 -18.91 14.98
CA VAL A 564 11.42 -17.78 14.12
C VAL A 564 12.81 -17.26 14.50
N GLY A 565 13.75 -17.25 13.56
CA GLY A 565 15.10 -16.74 13.74
C GLY A 565 15.30 -15.42 13.01
N VAL A 566 15.71 -14.36 13.71
CA VAL A 566 16.17 -13.10 13.11
C VAL A 566 17.68 -13.14 13.04
N LEU A 567 18.24 -13.28 11.84
CA LEU A 567 19.67 -13.52 11.64
C LEU A 567 20.56 -12.32 11.97
N ASN A 568 20.07 -11.11 11.76
CA ASN A 568 20.75 -9.88 12.13
C ASN A 568 19.75 -8.74 12.28
N ALA A 569 19.44 -8.35 13.50
CA ALA A 569 18.53 -7.24 13.79
C ALA A 569 19.19 -5.86 13.54
N ASP A 570 20.52 -5.78 13.63
CA ASP A 570 21.27 -4.53 13.46
C ASP A 570 21.12 -3.93 12.07
N LEU A 571 20.88 -4.75 11.04
CA LEU A 571 20.62 -4.28 9.68
C LEU A 571 19.38 -3.37 9.59
N GLY A 572 18.42 -3.53 10.49
CA GLY A 572 17.25 -2.65 10.59
C GLY A 572 17.49 -1.45 11.48
N LEU A 573 18.17 -1.67 12.62
CA LEU A 573 18.43 -0.65 13.63
C LEU A 573 19.36 0.47 13.14
N HIS A 574 20.36 0.12 12.33
CA HIS A 574 21.42 1.05 11.91
C HIS A 574 21.19 1.64 10.51
N ILE A 575 19.97 1.64 10.05
CA ILE A 575 19.57 2.45 8.88
C ILE A 575 19.64 3.94 9.29
N PRO A 576 20.25 4.82 8.49
CA PRO A 576 20.34 6.26 8.79
C PRO A 576 18.99 6.96 8.55
N ASP A 577 17.98 6.57 9.28
CA ASP A 577 16.60 7.04 9.20
C ASP A 577 16.04 7.18 10.62
N PRO A 578 15.41 8.32 10.98
CA PRO A 578 14.82 8.52 12.30
C PRO A 578 13.80 7.44 12.71
N ARG A 579 13.21 6.74 11.73
CA ARG A 579 12.22 5.70 11.97
C ARG A 579 12.82 4.28 12.00
N ALA A 580 14.15 4.13 11.96
CA ALA A 580 14.80 2.82 11.94
C ALA A 580 14.47 1.99 13.19
N GLY A 581 14.52 2.60 14.37
CA GLY A 581 14.15 1.96 15.64
C GLY A 581 12.69 1.50 15.65
N GLU A 582 11.78 2.39 15.30
CA GLU A 582 10.33 2.11 15.21
C GLU A 582 10.04 0.96 14.23
N ARG A 583 10.60 1.01 13.03
CA ARG A 583 10.40 -0.05 12.02
C ARG A 583 10.97 -1.39 12.45
N THR A 584 12.10 -1.37 13.16
CA THR A 584 12.69 -2.60 13.69
C THR A 584 11.82 -3.18 14.79
N PHE A 585 11.36 -2.36 15.74
CA PHE A 585 10.42 -2.78 16.77
C PHE A 585 9.14 -3.39 16.15
N GLN A 586 8.53 -2.71 15.19
CA GLN A 586 7.32 -3.17 14.48
C GLN A 586 7.56 -4.51 13.79
N LEU A 587 8.67 -4.64 13.06
CA LEU A 587 9.02 -5.87 12.37
C LEU A 587 9.21 -7.04 13.34
N LEU A 588 9.95 -6.84 14.41
CA LEU A 588 10.23 -7.88 15.40
C LEU A 588 8.96 -8.36 16.11
N THR A 589 8.10 -7.43 16.49
CA THR A 589 6.81 -7.74 17.11
C THR A 589 5.87 -8.49 16.16
N GLN A 590 5.84 -8.10 14.87
CA GLN A 590 5.06 -8.81 13.86
C GLN A 590 5.58 -10.23 13.60
N VAL A 591 6.90 -10.38 13.49
CA VAL A 591 7.57 -11.66 13.27
C VAL A 591 7.38 -12.58 14.47
N ALA A 592 7.48 -12.03 15.68
CA ALA A 592 7.21 -12.78 16.90
C ALA A 592 5.78 -13.36 16.89
N GLY A 593 4.81 -12.57 16.46
CA GLY A 593 3.43 -13.06 16.34
C GLY A 593 3.20 -14.17 15.29
N ARG A 594 4.23 -14.64 14.60
CA ARG A 594 4.13 -15.78 13.66
C ARG A 594 4.49 -17.12 14.30
N ALA A 595 5.28 -17.12 15.36
CA ALA A 595 5.63 -18.31 16.12
C ALA A 595 4.49 -18.70 17.06
N GLY A 596 4.22 -20.01 17.19
CA GLY A 596 3.27 -20.55 18.19
C GLY A 596 1.82 -20.15 17.91
N ARG A 597 1.36 -20.41 16.70
CA ARG A 597 -0.06 -20.38 16.34
C ARG A 597 -0.56 -21.80 16.27
N GLY A 598 -1.47 -22.16 17.15
CA GLY A 598 -1.95 -23.54 17.34
C GLY A 598 -1.53 -24.07 18.72
N ASP A 599 -1.50 -25.37 18.92
CA ASP A 599 -1.24 -26.01 20.22
C ASP A 599 0.25 -26.02 20.63
N LEU A 600 1.16 -25.59 19.74
CA LEU A 600 2.61 -25.61 19.96
C LEU A 600 3.12 -24.25 20.43
N SER A 601 3.91 -24.23 21.50
CA SER A 601 4.57 -23.01 21.98
C SER A 601 5.63 -22.53 20.99
N GLY A 602 5.57 -21.23 20.62
CA GLY A 602 6.52 -20.61 19.71
C GLY A 602 7.72 -19.99 20.41
N GLU A 603 8.88 -20.04 19.77
CA GLU A 603 10.12 -19.40 20.20
C GLU A 603 10.61 -18.45 19.11
N VAL A 604 11.12 -17.28 19.52
CA VAL A 604 11.75 -16.31 18.62
C VAL A 604 13.17 -16.06 19.10
N ILE A 605 14.15 -16.23 18.21
CA ILE A 605 15.56 -15.97 18.51
C ILE A 605 16.02 -14.79 17.65
N ILE A 606 16.49 -13.72 18.31
CA ILE A 606 16.99 -12.51 17.65
C ILE A 606 18.49 -12.41 17.87
N GLN A 607 19.27 -12.46 16.81
CA GLN A 607 20.71 -12.24 16.83
C GLN A 607 21.02 -10.77 16.58
N THR A 608 21.89 -10.19 17.42
CA THR A 608 22.26 -8.76 17.36
C THR A 608 23.62 -8.52 18.01
N PHE A 609 24.31 -7.46 17.57
CA PHE A 609 25.50 -6.92 18.24
C PHE A 609 25.16 -5.80 19.25
N THR A 610 23.89 -5.33 19.23
CA THR A 610 23.38 -4.25 20.09
C THR A 610 22.19 -4.69 20.94
N PRO A 611 22.36 -5.70 21.83
CA PRO A 611 21.26 -6.31 22.58
C PRO A 611 20.52 -5.31 23.49
N GLN A 612 21.15 -4.20 23.88
CA GLN A 612 20.58 -3.18 24.76
C GLN A 612 19.71 -2.15 24.01
N SER A 613 19.56 -2.28 22.69
CA SER A 613 18.71 -1.36 21.92
C SER A 613 17.28 -1.36 22.46
N PRO A 614 16.67 -0.17 22.70
CA PRO A 614 15.28 -0.08 23.17
C PRO A 614 14.30 -0.87 22.29
N SER A 615 14.44 -0.77 20.97
CA SER A 615 13.59 -1.52 20.02
C SER A 615 13.60 -3.02 20.27
N LEU A 616 14.73 -3.60 20.66
CA LEU A 616 14.86 -5.02 20.97
C LEU A 616 14.31 -5.36 22.35
N GLN A 617 14.63 -4.54 23.37
CA GLN A 617 14.21 -4.79 24.75
C GLN A 617 12.69 -4.70 24.89
N TYR A 618 12.05 -3.67 24.32
CA TYR A 618 10.59 -3.56 24.34
C TYR A 618 9.92 -4.64 23.47
N ALA A 619 10.50 -5.02 22.32
CA ALA A 619 9.97 -6.13 21.53
C ALA A 619 10.03 -7.46 22.30
N ARG A 620 11.08 -7.71 23.09
CA ARG A 620 11.23 -8.89 23.95
C ARG A 620 10.06 -9.04 24.91
N HIS A 621 9.56 -7.93 25.44
CA HIS A 621 8.45 -7.90 26.40
C HIS A 621 7.08 -7.63 25.74
N HIS A 622 7.02 -7.52 24.41
CA HIS A 622 5.83 -7.12 23.66
C HIS A 622 5.22 -5.79 24.15
N ASP A 623 6.05 -4.91 24.70
CA ASP A 623 5.64 -3.64 25.30
C ASP A 623 5.66 -2.50 24.25
N THR A 624 4.55 -2.36 23.55
CA THR A 624 4.35 -1.30 22.54
C THR A 624 4.21 0.07 23.19
N ASP A 625 3.58 0.15 24.35
CA ASP A 625 3.33 1.44 25.01
C ASP A 625 4.62 2.01 25.59
N GLY A 626 5.46 1.19 26.26
CA GLY A 626 6.75 1.60 26.78
C GLY A 626 7.71 2.02 25.65
N PHE A 627 7.75 1.26 24.55
CA PHE A 627 8.51 1.65 23.36
C PHE A 627 8.08 3.02 22.83
N ALA A 628 6.77 3.20 22.64
CA ALA A 628 6.23 4.44 22.09
C ALA A 628 6.53 5.65 23.00
N ALA A 629 6.42 5.48 24.31
CA ALA A 629 6.72 6.55 25.28
C ALA A 629 8.19 6.99 25.19
N GLN A 630 9.14 6.04 25.20
CA GLN A 630 10.57 6.34 25.12
C GLN A 630 10.95 6.95 23.77
N GLU A 631 10.44 6.37 22.68
CA GLU A 631 10.77 6.85 21.33
C GLU A 631 10.18 8.24 21.05
N LEU A 632 8.96 8.53 21.51
CA LEU A 632 8.37 9.87 21.40
C LEU A 632 9.17 10.92 22.19
N GLU A 633 9.69 10.58 23.37
CA GLU A 633 10.53 11.50 24.15
C GLU A 633 11.85 11.81 23.41
N MET A 634 12.48 10.79 22.84
CA MET A 634 13.68 10.96 22.01
C MET A 634 13.37 11.86 20.79
N ARG A 635 12.25 11.62 20.11
CA ARG A 635 11.86 12.42 18.93
C ARG A 635 11.52 13.85 19.29
N ARG A 636 10.96 14.09 20.47
CA ARG A 636 10.71 15.44 20.99
C ARG A 636 12.04 16.17 21.23
N THR A 637 13.01 15.52 21.88
CA THR A 637 14.33 16.09 22.17
C THR A 637 15.07 16.49 20.89
N PHE A 638 15.00 15.70 19.82
CA PHE A 638 15.64 15.99 18.55
C PHE A 638 14.73 16.70 17.53
N ASP A 639 13.56 17.14 17.97
CA ASP A 639 12.58 17.83 17.13
C ASP A 639 12.31 17.06 15.81
N LEU A 640 11.92 15.77 15.96
CA LEU A 640 11.63 14.85 14.86
C LEU A 640 10.11 14.60 14.74
N PRO A 641 9.59 14.11 13.62
CA PRO A 641 8.20 13.71 13.50
C PRO A 641 7.80 12.70 14.60
N PRO A 642 6.64 12.87 15.25
CA PRO A 642 5.48 13.68 14.86
C PRO A 642 5.46 15.13 15.36
N PHE A 643 6.51 15.63 16.03
CA PHE A 643 6.55 16.97 16.61
C PHE A 643 6.87 18.05 15.57
N THR A 644 7.44 17.66 14.46
CA THR A 644 7.79 18.51 13.31
C THR A 644 7.48 17.81 12.00
N HIS A 645 7.51 18.56 10.91
CA HIS A 645 7.37 18.03 9.55
C HIS A 645 8.70 18.10 8.82
N ILE A 646 8.95 17.13 7.95
CA ILE A 646 10.17 17.06 7.15
C ILE A 646 9.78 16.92 5.67
N ALA A 647 10.35 17.81 4.84
CA ALA A 647 10.24 17.72 3.39
C ALA A 647 11.63 17.57 2.77
N VAL A 648 11.73 16.75 1.73
CA VAL A 648 12.97 16.53 0.99
C VAL A 648 12.78 17.01 -0.46
N LEU A 649 13.61 17.96 -0.87
CA LEU A 649 13.73 18.38 -2.26
C LEU A 649 14.91 17.64 -2.88
N THR A 650 14.66 16.82 -3.90
CA THR A 650 15.69 16.10 -4.66
C THR A 650 15.77 16.61 -6.08
N ILE A 651 16.95 17.02 -6.51
CA ILE A 651 17.24 17.39 -7.89
C ILE A 651 17.96 16.23 -8.57
N ARG A 652 17.52 15.93 -9.79
CA ARG A 652 18.02 14.80 -10.59
C ARG A 652 18.48 15.29 -11.96
N SER A 653 19.61 14.77 -12.45
CA SER A 653 20.10 14.98 -13.81
C SER A 653 20.97 13.81 -14.26
N GLN A 654 21.13 13.65 -15.57
CA GLN A 654 22.13 12.74 -16.14
C GLN A 654 23.56 13.27 -15.91
N HIS A 655 23.71 14.57 -15.66
CA HIS A 655 24.98 15.28 -15.45
C HIS A 655 25.10 15.65 -13.95
N GLU A 656 26.16 15.16 -13.30
CA GLU A 656 26.40 15.38 -11.86
C GLU A 656 26.56 16.87 -11.54
N SER A 657 27.42 17.58 -12.26
CA SER A 657 27.67 19.01 -12.05
C SER A 657 26.43 19.89 -12.21
N MET A 658 25.52 19.52 -13.15
CA MET A 658 24.25 20.23 -13.31
C MET A 658 23.32 20.03 -12.15
N ALA A 659 23.19 18.77 -11.66
CA ALA A 659 22.35 18.47 -10.51
C ALA A 659 22.87 19.17 -9.25
N GLU A 660 24.18 19.16 -9.03
CA GLU A 660 24.83 19.83 -7.91
C GLU A 660 24.63 21.33 -7.96
N PHE A 661 25.00 21.98 -9.07
CA PHE A 661 24.88 23.44 -9.26
C PHE A 661 23.44 23.92 -9.10
N ALA A 662 22.47 23.21 -9.71
CA ALA A 662 21.05 23.54 -9.57
C ALA A 662 20.60 23.44 -8.10
N THR A 663 21.05 22.39 -7.38
CA THR A 663 20.71 22.21 -5.97
C THR A 663 21.30 23.32 -5.09
N GLN A 664 22.56 23.73 -5.35
CA GLN A 664 23.21 24.86 -4.65
C GLN A 664 22.47 26.17 -4.90
N THR A 665 22.11 26.44 -6.16
CA THR A 665 21.34 27.65 -6.54
C THR A 665 19.98 27.70 -5.85
N LEU A 666 19.26 26.57 -5.85
CA LEU A 666 17.97 26.46 -5.15
C LEU A 666 18.11 26.63 -3.64
N ALA A 667 19.15 26.08 -3.03
CA ALA A 667 19.41 26.24 -1.59
C ALA A 667 19.67 27.71 -1.23
N ALA A 668 20.44 28.44 -2.02
CA ALA A 668 20.71 29.86 -1.78
C ALA A 668 19.40 30.68 -1.79
N ARG A 669 18.51 30.43 -2.75
CA ARG A 669 17.17 31.07 -2.79
C ARG A 669 16.27 30.65 -1.64
N LEU A 670 16.25 29.34 -1.33
CA LEU A 670 15.39 28.77 -0.30
C LEU A 670 15.67 29.37 1.09
N ARG A 671 16.94 29.67 1.42
CA ARG A 671 17.30 30.30 2.68
C ARG A 671 16.58 31.62 2.93
N GLY A 672 16.34 32.41 1.87
CA GLY A 672 15.59 33.66 1.94
C GLY A 672 14.06 33.50 1.95
N MET A 673 13.55 32.31 1.58
CA MET A 673 12.12 32.04 1.49
C MET A 673 11.53 31.28 2.69
N LEU A 674 12.38 30.59 3.46
CA LEU A 674 11.92 29.78 4.60
C LEU A 674 11.54 30.69 5.78
N PRO A 675 10.27 30.60 6.25
CA PRO A 675 9.87 31.35 7.43
C PRO A 675 10.42 30.68 8.71
N PRO A 676 10.89 31.45 9.69
CA PRO A 676 11.23 30.89 11.02
C PRO A 676 10.03 30.17 11.67
N PRO A 677 10.21 29.10 12.41
CA PRO A 677 11.47 28.45 12.81
C PRO A 677 11.92 27.33 11.83
N ALA A 678 11.48 27.33 10.57
CA ALA A 678 11.89 26.29 9.62
C ALA A 678 13.41 26.35 9.36
N THR A 679 14.04 25.18 9.26
CA THR A 679 15.46 24.99 9.02
C THR A 679 15.69 24.13 7.78
N MET A 680 16.88 24.22 7.20
CA MET A 680 17.27 23.39 6.07
C MET A 680 18.71 22.92 6.16
N THR A 681 19.02 21.82 5.50
CA THR A 681 20.39 21.34 5.34
C THR A 681 21.08 22.07 4.16
N ASP A 682 22.40 22.05 4.15
CA ASP A 682 23.15 22.35 2.95
C ASP A 682 22.86 21.28 1.86
N PRO A 683 23.04 21.63 0.57
CA PRO A 683 22.98 20.68 -0.53
C PRO A 683 23.95 19.51 -0.32
N MET A 684 23.45 18.30 -0.51
CA MET A 684 24.26 17.09 -0.35
C MET A 684 23.86 16.03 -1.38
N PRO A 685 24.76 15.11 -1.76
CA PRO A 685 24.37 13.93 -2.50
C PRO A 685 23.28 13.14 -1.76
N ALA A 686 22.30 12.59 -2.48
CA ALA A 686 21.32 11.70 -1.87
C ALA A 686 22.01 10.41 -1.30
N PRO A 687 21.40 9.68 -0.36
CA PRO A 687 21.97 8.43 0.17
C PRO A 687 22.32 7.41 -0.91
N ILE A 688 21.57 7.41 -2.02
CA ILE A 688 21.91 6.74 -3.26
C ILE A 688 22.21 7.84 -4.30
N PRO A 689 23.50 8.23 -4.48
CA PRO A 689 23.84 9.39 -5.29
C PRO A 689 23.51 9.23 -6.78
N ARG A 690 23.45 7.99 -7.28
CA ARG A 690 23.10 7.69 -8.66
C ARG A 690 22.11 6.53 -8.73
N ALA A 691 20.96 6.75 -9.37
CA ALA A 691 19.95 5.74 -9.60
C ALA A 691 19.30 5.93 -10.98
N HIS A 692 19.03 4.83 -11.69
CA HIS A 692 18.45 4.85 -13.04
C HIS A 692 19.18 5.78 -14.02
N GLY A 693 20.51 5.82 -13.95
CA GLY A 693 21.35 6.67 -14.81
C GLY A 693 21.41 8.15 -14.39
N GLN A 694 20.66 8.58 -13.38
CA GLN A 694 20.60 9.97 -12.93
C GLN A 694 21.37 10.18 -11.61
N PHE A 695 22.13 11.27 -11.53
CA PHE A 695 22.72 11.79 -10.31
C PHE A 695 21.66 12.51 -9.48
N ARG A 696 21.77 12.44 -8.15
CA ARG A 696 20.76 12.91 -7.21
C ARG A 696 21.40 13.72 -6.11
N PHE A 697 20.99 14.98 -5.97
CA PHE A 697 21.33 15.85 -4.84
C PHE A 697 20.06 16.25 -4.12
N GLN A 698 20.16 16.48 -2.81
CA GLN A 698 18.99 16.77 -1.97
C GLN A 698 19.24 17.91 -0.98
N ILE A 699 18.13 18.53 -0.58
CA ILE A 699 18.02 19.47 0.51
C ILE A 699 16.92 18.93 1.41
N THR A 700 17.18 18.78 2.71
CA THR A 700 16.18 18.42 3.71
C THR A 700 15.70 19.68 4.40
N VAL A 701 14.41 19.89 4.47
CA VAL A 701 13.77 21.05 5.13
C VAL A 701 12.90 20.55 6.27
N LYS A 702 12.97 21.21 7.41
CA LYS A 702 12.26 20.84 8.63
C LYS A 702 11.52 22.05 9.17
N GLY A 703 10.27 21.84 9.64
CA GLY A 703 9.47 22.96 10.18
C GLY A 703 8.14 22.51 10.77
N PRO A 704 7.41 23.42 11.43
CA PRO A 704 6.21 23.10 12.20
C PRO A 704 4.98 22.81 11.35
N SER A 705 5.00 23.08 10.03
CA SER A 705 3.84 22.94 9.16
C SER A 705 4.24 22.37 7.79
N ALA A 706 3.76 21.17 7.49
CA ALA A 706 3.94 20.53 6.19
C ALA A 706 3.42 21.40 5.03
N ARG A 707 2.29 22.07 5.22
CA ARG A 707 1.68 22.91 4.18
C ARG A 707 2.55 24.15 3.85
N ILE A 708 3.17 24.76 4.88
CA ILE A 708 4.11 25.87 4.64
C ILE A 708 5.32 25.38 3.87
N LEU A 709 5.93 24.25 4.30
CA LEU A 709 7.06 23.66 3.61
C LEU A 709 6.73 23.30 2.16
N SER A 710 5.59 22.65 1.95
CA SER A 710 5.10 22.26 0.63
C SER A 710 4.98 23.45 -0.33
N ARG A 711 4.28 24.50 0.11
CA ARG A 711 4.05 25.71 -0.71
C ARG A 711 5.33 26.46 -1.00
N THR A 712 6.23 26.58 0.00
CA THR A 712 7.53 27.24 -0.19
C THR A 712 8.38 26.50 -1.22
N LEU A 713 8.47 25.17 -1.11
CA LEU A 713 9.24 24.35 -2.05
C LEU A 713 8.61 24.34 -3.45
N ARG A 714 7.29 24.29 -3.55
CA ARG A 714 6.58 24.39 -4.85
C ARG A 714 6.84 25.72 -5.53
N LYS A 715 6.71 26.81 -4.80
CA LYS A 715 7.00 28.17 -5.32
C LYS A 715 8.44 28.28 -5.81
N LEU A 716 9.40 27.81 -5.00
CA LEU A 716 10.82 27.79 -5.36
C LEU A 716 11.08 27.08 -6.69
N VAL A 717 10.53 25.87 -6.85
CA VAL A 717 10.73 25.05 -8.06
C VAL A 717 10.06 25.69 -9.28
N GLN A 718 8.86 26.27 -9.11
CA GLN A 718 8.14 26.95 -10.19
C GLN A 718 8.87 28.22 -10.67
N GLU A 719 9.38 29.04 -9.74
CA GLU A 719 10.11 30.27 -10.05
C GLU A 719 11.51 30.01 -10.61
N ALA A 720 12.08 28.82 -10.32
CA ALA A 720 13.41 28.48 -10.81
C ALA A 720 13.45 28.16 -12.30
N GLY A 721 12.36 27.77 -12.94
CA GLY A 721 12.29 27.48 -14.37
C GLY A 721 13.35 26.44 -14.78
N LEU A 722 13.36 25.25 -14.12
CA LEU A 722 14.36 24.21 -14.38
C LEU A 722 14.32 23.75 -15.84
N GLY A 723 15.52 23.67 -16.47
CA GLY A 723 15.67 23.17 -17.84
C GLY A 723 15.26 21.69 -17.98
N GLU A 724 15.10 21.21 -19.20
CA GLU A 724 14.61 19.85 -19.51
C GLU A 724 15.48 18.73 -18.92
N ASP A 725 16.77 18.96 -18.71
CA ASP A 725 17.72 18.00 -18.15
C ASP A 725 17.66 17.90 -16.61
N LEU A 726 16.85 18.73 -15.96
CA LEU A 726 16.72 18.80 -14.52
C LEU A 726 15.31 18.41 -14.07
N THR A 727 15.24 17.49 -13.14
CA THR A 727 13.96 17.08 -12.52
C THR A 727 13.99 17.36 -11.03
N ALA A 728 13.06 18.19 -10.55
CA ALA A 728 12.83 18.41 -9.12
C ALA A 728 11.76 17.45 -8.58
N VAL A 729 12.03 16.84 -7.45
CA VAL A 729 11.08 15.96 -6.73
C VAL A 729 10.95 16.46 -5.31
N ILE A 730 9.73 16.81 -4.91
CA ILE A 730 9.40 17.21 -3.54
C ILE A 730 8.72 16.02 -2.84
N ASP A 731 9.22 15.67 -1.66
CA ASP A 731 8.62 14.64 -0.81
C ASP A 731 8.27 15.25 0.55
N VAL A 732 7.00 15.54 0.76
CA VAL A 732 6.47 16.11 2.00
C VAL A 732 6.12 14.98 2.96
N ASP A 733 6.46 15.16 4.24
CA ASP A 733 6.40 14.10 5.27
C ASP A 733 7.08 12.82 4.77
N ALA A 734 8.34 12.98 4.37
CA ALA A 734 9.15 11.88 3.87
C ALA A 734 9.25 10.76 4.91
N MET A 735 8.85 9.55 4.49
CA MET A 735 8.92 8.36 5.36
C MET A 735 10.27 7.67 5.29
N SER A 736 11.11 8.01 4.33
CA SER A 736 12.47 7.50 4.17
C SER A 736 13.36 8.59 3.58
N PHE A 737 14.57 8.67 4.07
CA PHE A 737 15.60 9.59 3.54
C PHE A 737 16.50 8.90 2.51
N MET A 738 16.24 7.60 2.18
CA MET A 738 17.01 6.81 1.22
C MET A 738 16.47 6.87 -0.21
#